data_cc93139558cbebc5a0f48cec6c0a37dd
#
_entry.id   cc93139558cbebc5a0f48cec6c0a37dd
#
_cell.length_a   1.000
_cell.length_b   1.000
_cell.length_c   1.000
_cell.angle_alpha   90.00
_cell.angle_beta   90.00
_cell.angle_gamma   90.00
#
_symmetry.space_group_name_H-M   'P 1'
#
loop_
_entity.id
_entity.type
_entity.pdbx_description
1 polymer ?
#
loop_
_entity_poly.entity_id
_entity_poly.type
_entity_poly.pdbx_seq_one_letter_code
_entity_poly.pdbx_strand_id
1 'polypeptide(L)'
;IHATGFNYQNEDEKVTLSFPSTLQTGTGTLKIDFVGELNDKMKGFYRSKYTTPSGEVRYAAVTQFEATDARRAFPCWDEPAIKATFDISLVVPKDRVALSNMNVIDRKPYPDDENVVEVKFARTPVMSTYLVAFVVGEYDFVETRSKDGVCVRVYTPVGKAEQGKFALEVAAKTLPFYKDYFNVPYPLPKIDLIAIADFAAGKEWWTHLWLNEGFASWIEYLCVDHCFPEYDIWTQFVSADYTRAQELDALDNSHPIEVSVGHPSEVDEIFDAISYSKGASVIRMLHDYIGDKDFKKGMNMYLTKFQQKNAATEDLWESLENASGKPIAAVMNTWTKQMGFPLIYVEAEQVEDDRLLRLSQRKFCASGPYVGEDCPQWMVPITISTSEDPNQAKLKVLMDKPEMNVILKNVKPDQWVKLNLGTVGFYRTQYSSTMLESLLPGIRDLSLPPVDRLGLQNDLFSLARAGIISTVEVLKVMEAFVNEPNYTVWSDLSCNLGILSTLLSHTDFYEEIQEFVKDVFSPIGERLGWDPKPGEGHLDALLRGLVLGKLGKAGHKTTLEEARRRFKDHVEGKQILSADLRSPVYLTVLKHGDGTTLDIMLKLHKQADMQEEKNRIERVLGATLSPELIQKVLTFALSEEVRPQDTVSVIGGVAGGSKHGRKAAWKFIKDNWEELYNRYQGGFLISRLIKLSVEGFAVDKMAGEVKAFFESHPAPSAERTIQQCCENILLNAAWLKRDAESIHQYLLQRKASPPTA
;
A
#
# COMPACT_ATOMS: atom_id res chain seq x y z
N ILE A 1 42.11 -22.77 18.09
CA ILE A 1 42.23 -21.65 19.05
C ILE A 1 40.83 -21.32 19.52
N HIS A 2 40.60 -21.27 20.84
CA HIS A 2 39.32 -20.87 21.41
C HIS A 2 39.31 -19.36 21.74
N ALA A 3 38.17 -18.73 21.60
CA ALA A 3 37.98 -17.36 22.08
C ALA A 3 38.12 -17.34 23.62
N THR A 4 38.79 -16.31 24.14
CA THR A 4 39.02 -16.11 25.58
C THR A 4 38.06 -15.09 26.21
N GLY A 5 37.32 -14.36 25.39
CA GLY A 5 36.36 -13.38 25.86
C GLY A 5 35.30 -13.04 24.82
N PHE A 6 34.12 -12.64 25.31
CA PHE A 6 32.99 -12.20 24.55
C PHE A 6 32.53 -10.83 25.11
N ASN A 7 32.51 -9.82 24.27
CA ASN A 7 31.98 -8.50 24.64
C ASN A 7 30.78 -8.16 23.79
N TYR A 8 29.61 -8.07 24.42
CA TYR A 8 28.34 -7.73 23.77
C TYR A 8 28.09 -6.23 23.79
N GLN A 9 27.87 -5.65 22.64
CA GLN A 9 27.47 -4.27 22.42
C GLN A 9 26.01 -4.25 21.99
N ASN A 10 25.10 -4.28 22.95
CA ASN A 10 23.68 -4.52 22.71
C ASN A 10 23.02 -3.41 21.86
N GLU A 11 23.44 -2.16 22.03
CA GLU A 11 22.92 -1.02 21.26
C GLU A 11 23.28 -1.13 19.76
N ASP A 12 24.49 -1.61 19.47
CA ASP A 12 24.98 -1.85 18.12
C ASP A 12 24.66 -3.27 17.59
N GLU A 13 24.05 -4.13 18.40
CA GLU A 13 23.76 -5.54 18.08
C GLU A 13 25.02 -6.32 17.62
N LYS A 14 26.16 -6.09 18.29
CA LYS A 14 27.47 -6.67 17.98
C LYS A 14 28.03 -7.50 19.10
N VAL A 15 28.83 -8.52 18.74
CA VAL A 15 29.69 -9.26 19.66
C VAL A 15 31.13 -9.21 19.20
N THR A 16 32.02 -8.86 20.11
CA THR A 16 33.47 -8.90 19.88
C THR A 16 34.04 -10.15 20.51
N LEU A 17 34.70 -10.97 19.70
CA LEU A 17 35.40 -12.20 20.14
C LEU A 17 36.88 -11.90 20.34
N SER A 18 37.40 -12.11 21.54
CA SER A 18 38.82 -11.96 21.85
C SER A 18 39.54 -13.32 21.78
N PHE A 19 40.72 -13.34 21.18
CA PHE A 19 41.55 -14.54 21.06
C PHE A 19 42.88 -14.34 21.77
N PRO A 20 43.50 -15.43 22.26
CA PRO A 20 44.77 -15.37 23.07
C PRO A 20 45.97 -14.91 22.25
N SER A 21 45.91 -14.96 20.93
CA SER A 21 46.96 -14.52 20.01
C SER A 21 46.38 -13.94 18.74
N THR A 22 47.15 -13.13 18.03
CA THR A 22 46.79 -12.56 16.74
C THR A 22 46.43 -13.66 15.74
N LEU A 23 45.26 -13.57 15.13
CA LEU A 23 44.85 -14.46 14.05
C LEU A 23 45.66 -14.14 12.78
N GLN A 24 46.19 -15.16 12.13
CA GLN A 24 46.93 -14.98 10.89
C GLN A 24 46.01 -14.58 9.76
N THR A 25 46.49 -13.72 8.87
CA THR A 25 45.77 -13.36 7.63
C THR A 25 45.68 -14.60 6.74
N GLY A 26 44.47 -14.86 6.22
CA GLY A 26 44.23 -16.01 5.34
C GLY A 26 42.84 -16.59 5.53
N THR A 27 42.64 -17.80 5.07
CA THR A 27 41.42 -18.56 5.21
C THR A 27 41.36 -19.27 6.56
N GLY A 28 40.26 -19.14 7.29
CA GLY A 28 40.01 -19.80 8.56
C GLY A 28 38.56 -20.30 8.68
N THR A 29 38.35 -21.14 9.69
CA THR A 29 37.00 -21.60 10.06
C THR A 29 36.68 -21.10 11.47
N LEU A 30 35.59 -20.40 11.60
CA LEU A 30 35.03 -19.97 12.89
C LEU A 30 33.83 -20.87 13.22
N LYS A 31 33.87 -21.55 14.36
CA LYS A 31 32.74 -22.32 14.89
C LYS A 31 32.15 -21.58 16.09
N ILE A 32 30.86 -21.35 16.06
CA ILE A 32 30.10 -20.71 17.15
C ILE A 32 28.91 -21.59 17.49
N ASP A 33 28.83 -21.98 18.76
CA ASP A 33 27.63 -22.61 19.32
C ASP A 33 26.84 -21.53 20.04
N PHE A 34 25.54 -21.41 19.75
CA PHE A 34 24.68 -20.35 20.28
C PHE A 34 23.25 -20.84 20.55
N VAL A 35 22.55 -20.12 21.39
CA VAL A 35 21.13 -20.34 21.69
C VAL A 35 20.35 -19.08 21.37
N GLY A 36 19.27 -19.22 20.64
CA GLY A 36 18.33 -18.15 20.32
C GLY A 36 16.94 -18.40 20.88
N GLU A 37 16.12 -17.37 20.92
CA GLU A 37 14.74 -17.43 21.34
C GLU A 37 13.81 -17.20 20.14
N LEU A 38 12.78 -18.07 19.98
CA LEU A 38 11.71 -17.85 19.03
C LEU A 38 10.74 -16.82 19.64
N ASN A 39 10.91 -15.55 19.26
CA ASN A 39 10.04 -14.46 19.69
C ASN A 39 8.69 -14.51 18.97
N ASP A 40 7.78 -13.59 19.33
CA ASP A 40 6.46 -13.39 18.72
C ASP A 40 6.30 -11.98 18.10
N LYS A 41 7.43 -11.34 17.73
CA LYS A 41 7.50 -9.95 17.23
C LYS A 41 7.62 -9.84 15.71
N MET A 42 7.50 -10.96 14.98
CA MET A 42 7.70 -11.04 13.52
C MET A 42 9.08 -10.55 13.04
N LYS A 43 10.13 -10.76 13.84
CA LYS A 43 11.50 -10.37 13.56
C LYS A 43 12.47 -11.52 13.81
N GLY A 44 13.45 -11.70 12.93
CA GLY A 44 14.42 -12.77 13.04
C GLY A 44 13.77 -14.14 12.80
N PHE A 45 14.09 -15.11 13.64
CA PHE A 45 13.44 -16.42 13.65
C PHE A 45 12.39 -16.43 14.75
N TYR A 46 11.11 -16.47 14.38
CA TYR A 46 9.98 -16.22 15.29
C TYR A 46 8.90 -17.28 15.19
N ARG A 47 8.00 -17.32 16.17
CA ARG A 47 6.82 -18.22 16.20
C ARG A 47 5.60 -17.51 15.62
N SER A 48 4.97 -18.15 14.65
CA SER A 48 3.70 -17.73 14.05
C SER A 48 2.57 -18.59 14.63
N LYS A 49 1.62 -17.94 15.30
CA LYS A 49 0.48 -18.60 15.96
C LYS A 49 -0.64 -18.86 14.96
N TYR A 50 -1.18 -20.07 14.97
CA TYR A 50 -2.40 -20.41 14.24
C TYR A 50 -3.33 -21.30 15.08
N THR A 51 -4.59 -21.34 14.67
CA THR A 51 -5.60 -22.17 15.36
C THR A 51 -6.07 -23.25 14.38
N THR A 52 -6.06 -24.50 14.83
CA THR A 52 -6.58 -25.63 14.05
C THR A 52 -8.10 -25.56 13.93
N PRO A 53 -8.72 -26.28 12.97
CA PRO A 53 -10.18 -26.38 12.90
C PRO A 53 -10.85 -26.93 14.16
N SER A 54 -10.11 -27.69 14.98
CA SER A 54 -10.57 -28.18 16.29
C SER A 54 -10.49 -27.16 17.42
N GLY A 55 -9.97 -25.94 17.14
CA GLY A 55 -9.79 -24.86 18.14
C GLY A 55 -8.49 -24.96 18.95
N GLU A 56 -7.60 -25.90 18.63
CA GLU A 56 -6.29 -26.03 19.29
C GLU A 56 -5.31 -24.95 18.76
N VAL A 57 -4.63 -24.26 19.66
CA VAL A 57 -3.59 -23.29 19.34
C VAL A 57 -2.28 -24.03 19.05
N ARG A 58 -1.67 -23.74 17.91
CA ARG A 58 -0.37 -24.28 17.48
C ARG A 58 0.54 -23.18 16.94
N TYR A 59 1.81 -23.51 16.74
CA TYR A 59 2.82 -22.59 16.29
C TYR A 59 3.64 -23.19 15.15
N ALA A 60 3.96 -22.35 14.16
CA ALA A 60 5.03 -22.58 13.20
C ALA A 60 6.24 -21.70 13.58
N ALA A 61 7.44 -22.13 13.21
CA ALA A 61 8.63 -21.32 13.31
C ALA A 61 9.02 -20.82 11.91
N VAL A 62 9.13 -19.50 11.75
CA VAL A 62 9.36 -18.87 10.46
C VAL A 62 10.37 -17.73 10.60
N THR A 63 11.02 -17.36 9.51
CA THR A 63 12.00 -16.28 9.51
C THR A 63 11.48 -15.04 8.81
N GLN A 64 11.86 -13.89 9.38
CA GLN A 64 11.82 -12.58 8.76
C GLN A 64 13.14 -11.88 9.06
N PHE A 65 14.07 -11.90 8.11
CA PHE A 65 15.43 -11.39 8.33
C PHE A 65 15.65 -9.99 7.78
N GLU A 66 14.80 -9.54 6.92
CA GLU A 66 14.92 -8.21 6.38
C GLU A 66 14.25 -7.17 7.30
N ALA A 67 14.89 -6.07 7.52
CA ALA A 67 16.15 -5.56 6.91
C ALA A 67 17.43 -6.12 7.55
N THR A 68 17.55 -6.18 8.86
CA THR A 68 18.78 -6.43 9.62
C THR A 68 18.54 -7.43 10.74
N ASP A 69 17.66 -8.42 10.52
CA ASP A 69 17.22 -9.34 11.55
C ASP A 69 17.76 -10.78 11.39
N ALA A 70 18.63 -11.05 10.38
CA ALA A 70 19.37 -12.31 10.32
C ALA A 70 20.29 -12.48 11.56
N ARG A 71 20.84 -11.37 12.05
CA ARG A 71 21.63 -11.30 13.29
C ARG A 71 20.89 -11.77 14.54
N ARG A 72 19.55 -11.71 14.53
CA ARG A 72 18.68 -12.19 15.62
C ARG A 72 18.47 -13.70 15.59
N ALA A 73 18.83 -14.36 14.48
CA ALA A 73 18.68 -15.80 14.33
C ALA A 73 20.01 -16.53 14.43
N PHE A 74 21.08 -15.97 13.90
CA PHE A 74 22.41 -16.56 13.94
C PHE A 74 23.51 -15.49 13.86
N PRO A 75 24.72 -15.74 14.42
CA PRO A 75 25.84 -14.84 14.29
C PRO A 75 26.29 -14.72 12.83
N CYS A 76 26.35 -13.49 12.31
CA CYS A 76 26.72 -13.23 10.91
C CYS A 76 27.22 -11.79 10.72
N TRP A 77 27.85 -11.53 9.59
CA TRP A 77 28.02 -10.17 9.06
C TRP A 77 26.73 -9.79 8.35
N ASP A 78 25.83 -9.14 9.06
CA ASP A 78 24.49 -8.84 8.59
C ASP A 78 24.45 -7.53 7.82
N GLU A 79 25.19 -7.53 6.72
CA GLU A 79 25.24 -6.42 5.76
C GLU A 79 24.97 -6.97 4.35
N PRO A 80 24.08 -6.33 3.56
CA PRO A 80 23.72 -6.83 2.23
C PRO A 80 24.89 -7.04 1.28
N ALA A 81 25.93 -6.21 1.39
CA ALA A 81 27.12 -6.28 0.56
C ALA A 81 28.05 -7.47 0.91
N ILE A 82 27.95 -7.99 2.12
CA ILE A 82 28.75 -9.15 2.57
C ILE A 82 27.97 -10.43 2.26
N LYS A 83 28.22 -10.99 1.09
CA LYS A 83 27.52 -12.17 0.58
C LYS A 83 28.29 -13.46 0.82
N ALA A 84 27.57 -14.56 0.98
CA ALA A 84 28.11 -15.89 1.15
C ALA A 84 27.23 -16.96 0.49
N THR A 85 27.73 -18.17 0.37
CA THR A 85 26.94 -19.37 0.17
C THR A 85 26.56 -19.95 1.52
N PHE A 86 25.38 -20.55 1.62
CA PHE A 86 24.86 -21.14 2.84
C PHE A 86 24.58 -22.62 2.64
N ASP A 87 25.13 -23.45 3.55
CA ASP A 87 24.78 -24.85 3.73
C ASP A 87 23.87 -24.93 4.96
N ILE A 88 22.59 -25.25 4.76
CA ILE A 88 21.58 -25.22 5.79
C ILE A 88 21.14 -26.63 6.15
N SER A 89 21.12 -26.95 7.45
CA SER A 89 20.48 -28.13 8.00
C SER A 89 19.53 -27.71 9.12
N LEU A 90 18.31 -28.24 9.12
CA LEU A 90 17.32 -28.02 10.16
C LEU A 90 17.05 -29.33 10.90
N VAL A 91 17.16 -29.32 12.22
CA VAL A 91 16.81 -30.45 13.08
C VAL A 91 15.43 -30.17 13.67
N VAL A 92 14.45 -30.95 13.25
CA VAL A 92 13.02 -30.64 13.49
C VAL A 92 12.26 -31.89 13.91
N PRO A 93 11.09 -31.78 14.59
CA PRO A 93 10.22 -32.91 14.82
C PRO A 93 9.88 -33.64 13.51
N LYS A 94 9.84 -34.95 13.54
CA LYS A 94 9.66 -35.78 12.32
C LYS A 94 8.33 -35.57 11.59
N ASP A 95 7.34 -35.05 12.29
CA ASP A 95 6.00 -34.76 11.81
C ASP A 95 5.84 -33.32 11.26
N ARG A 96 6.94 -32.55 11.19
CA ARG A 96 6.95 -31.18 10.67
C ARG A 96 7.54 -31.13 9.25
N VAL A 97 6.99 -30.21 8.47
CA VAL A 97 7.59 -29.76 7.22
C VAL A 97 8.72 -28.77 7.55
N ALA A 98 9.88 -28.98 6.96
CA ALA A 98 11.01 -28.07 7.03
C ALA A 98 11.33 -27.54 5.64
N LEU A 99 11.39 -26.22 5.48
CA LEU A 99 11.66 -25.54 4.21
C LEU A 99 12.81 -24.53 4.39
N SER A 100 13.54 -24.32 3.32
CA SER A 100 14.56 -23.29 3.19
C SER A 100 14.66 -22.82 1.74
N ASN A 101 15.59 -21.92 1.41
CA ASN A 101 15.80 -21.38 0.07
C ASN A 101 15.99 -22.44 -1.02
N MET A 102 16.69 -23.54 -0.68
CA MET A 102 17.03 -24.60 -1.63
C MET A 102 16.22 -25.87 -1.36
N ASN A 103 16.25 -26.78 -2.32
CA ASN A 103 15.62 -28.09 -2.20
C ASN A 103 16.33 -28.99 -1.17
N VAL A 104 15.57 -29.89 -0.58
CA VAL A 104 16.09 -30.93 0.33
C VAL A 104 16.97 -31.91 -0.46
N ILE A 105 18.15 -32.24 0.08
CA ILE A 105 19.08 -33.21 -0.49
C ILE A 105 19.28 -34.47 0.41
N ASP A 106 18.97 -34.34 1.71
CA ASP A 106 19.03 -35.46 2.65
C ASP A 106 18.03 -35.26 3.80
N ARG A 107 17.46 -36.36 4.28
CA ARG A 107 16.59 -36.39 5.46
C ARG A 107 16.83 -37.69 6.21
N LYS A 108 17.33 -37.59 7.42
CA LYS A 108 17.71 -38.76 8.25
C LYS A 108 17.27 -38.57 9.69
N PRO A 109 17.00 -39.68 10.44
CA PRO A 109 16.79 -39.62 11.87
C PRO A 109 17.95 -38.94 12.59
N TYR A 110 17.65 -38.14 13.62
CA TYR A 110 18.69 -37.56 14.47
C TYR A 110 19.28 -38.64 15.40
N PRO A 111 20.61 -38.73 15.60
CA PRO A 111 21.22 -39.86 16.28
C PRO A 111 20.71 -40.15 17.68
N ASP A 112 20.34 -39.12 18.43
CA ASP A 112 20.03 -39.23 19.87
C ASP A 112 18.51 -39.09 20.18
N ASP A 113 17.66 -38.89 19.15
CA ASP A 113 16.19 -38.72 19.32
C ASP A 113 15.41 -39.23 18.11
N GLU A 114 14.71 -40.33 18.27
CA GLU A 114 13.87 -40.94 17.21
C GLU A 114 12.66 -40.08 16.77
N ASN A 115 12.28 -39.07 17.53
CA ASN A 115 11.19 -38.16 17.21
C ASN A 115 11.61 -36.94 16.39
N VAL A 116 12.92 -36.82 16.14
CA VAL A 116 13.54 -35.69 15.46
C VAL A 116 14.28 -36.15 14.20
N VAL A 117 14.29 -35.34 13.18
CA VAL A 117 15.00 -35.58 11.91
C VAL A 117 15.87 -34.39 11.56
N GLU A 118 17.04 -34.69 11.00
CA GLU A 118 17.85 -33.70 10.33
C GLU A 118 17.47 -33.61 8.86
N VAL A 119 17.11 -32.41 8.41
CA VAL A 119 16.78 -32.10 7.03
C VAL A 119 17.88 -31.20 6.47
N LYS A 120 18.62 -31.71 5.49
CA LYS A 120 19.73 -30.99 4.84
C LYS A 120 19.28 -30.45 3.48
N PHE A 121 19.60 -29.19 3.23
CA PHE A 121 19.29 -28.51 1.99
C PHE A 121 20.52 -28.39 1.08
N ALA A 122 20.30 -28.25 -0.22
CA ALA A 122 21.37 -27.95 -1.17
C ALA A 122 22.01 -26.58 -0.84
N ARG A 123 23.26 -26.41 -1.23
CA ARG A 123 23.99 -25.15 -1.05
C ARG A 123 23.32 -24.03 -1.84
N THR A 124 23.16 -22.88 -1.22
CA THR A 124 22.62 -21.70 -1.89
C THR A 124 23.59 -21.11 -2.91
N PRO A 125 23.12 -20.35 -3.90
CA PRO A 125 23.96 -19.40 -4.60
C PRO A 125 24.60 -18.39 -3.62
N VAL A 126 25.57 -17.61 -4.10
CA VAL A 126 26.09 -16.45 -3.33
C VAL A 126 24.96 -15.45 -3.14
N MET A 127 24.62 -15.15 -1.88
CA MET A 127 23.50 -14.27 -1.53
C MET A 127 23.76 -13.57 -0.19
N SER A 128 22.97 -12.52 0.06
CA SER A 128 22.99 -11.77 1.32
C SER A 128 22.29 -12.52 2.44
N THR A 129 22.68 -12.25 3.69
CA THR A 129 22.13 -12.88 4.90
C THR A 129 20.62 -12.72 5.04
N TYR A 130 20.10 -11.55 4.74
CA TYR A 130 18.66 -11.25 4.87
C TYR A 130 17.76 -12.10 3.96
N LEU A 131 18.31 -12.71 2.89
CA LEU A 131 17.58 -13.60 1.99
C LEU A 131 17.48 -15.05 2.51
N VAL A 132 18.21 -15.41 3.56
CA VAL A 132 18.13 -16.74 4.17
C VAL A 132 16.78 -16.94 4.82
N ALA A 133 16.17 -18.10 4.58
CA ALA A 133 14.84 -18.41 5.09
C ALA A 133 14.76 -19.80 5.72
N PHE A 134 14.07 -19.90 6.86
CA PHE A 134 13.69 -21.17 7.51
C PHE A 134 12.19 -21.17 7.79
N VAL A 135 11.53 -22.28 7.48
CA VAL A 135 10.13 -22.50 7.82
C VAL A 135 9.97 -23.90 8.37
N VAL A 136 9.39 -24.01 9.56
CA VAL A 136 9.11 -25.29 10.22
C VAL A 136 7.68 -25.26 10.75
N GLY A 137 6.84 -26.17 10.29
CA GLY A 137 5.44 -26.19 10.70
C GLY A 137 4.65 -27.34 10.11
N GLU A 138 3.35 -27.34 10.36
CA GLU A 138 2.41 -28.29 9.81
C GLU A 138 1.76 -27.70 8.56
N TYR A 139 2.11 -28.23 7.39
CA TYR A 139 1.62 -27.76 6.10
C TYR A 139 1.25 -28.90 5.17
N ASP A 140 0.16 -28.70 4.44
CA ASP A 140 -0.11 -29.40 3.19
C ASP A 140 0.38 -28.56 2.02
N PHE A 141 0.50 -29.13 0.83
CA PHE A 141 0.88 -28.36 -0.35
C PHE A 141 0.20 -28.87 -1.63
N VAL A 142 0.14 -27.98 -2.61
CA VAL A 142 -0.12 -28.28 -4.02
C VAL A 142 1.13 -27.97 -4.82
N GLU A 143 1.38 -28.76 -5.87
CA GLU A 143 2.61 -28.69 -6.67
C GLU A 143 2.30 -28.66 -8.16
N THR A 144 3.13 -27.93 -8.90
CA THR A 144 3.20 -28.00 -10.36
C THR A 144 4.63 -27.69 -10.83
N ARG A 145 4.85 -27.71 -12.14
CA ARG A 145 6.08 -27.21 -12.75
C ARG A 145 5.77 -26.09 -13.73
N SER A 146 6.61 -25.04 -13.70
CA SER A 146 6.56 -24.02 -14.72
C SER A 146 6.93 -24.59 -16.09
N LYS A 147 6.60 -23.90 -17.16
CA LYS A 147 7.00 -24.26 -18.54
C LYS A 147 8.51 -24.46 -18.68
N ASP A 148 9.30 -23.76 -17.86
CA ASP A 148 10.77 -23.86 -17.85
C ASP A 148 11.33 -24.94 -16.91
N GLY A 149 10.46 -25.76 -16.30
CA GLY A 149 10.84 -26.88 -15.45
C GLY A 149 11.09 -26.58 -14.00
N VAL A 150 10.89 -25.31 -13.55
CA VAL A 150 11.02 -24.94 -12.13
C VAL A 150 9.88 -25.59 -11.33
N CYS A 151 10.22 -26.24 -10.22
CA CYS A 151 9.24 -26.80 -9.30
C CYS A 151 8.54 -25.66 -8.54
N VAL A 152 7.21 -25.62 -8.61
CA VAL A 152 6.37 -24.61 -7.94
C VAL A 152 5.49 -25.31 -6.93
N ARG A 153 5.56 -24.88 -5.66
CA ARG A 153 4.71 -25.38 -4.57
C ARG A 153 4.03 -24.25 -3.86
N VAL A 154 2.81 -24.50 -3.40
CA VAL A 154 2.10 -23.62 -2.49
C VAL A 154 1.75 -24.40 -1.24
N TYR A 155 2.35 -23.98 -0.12
CA TYR A 155 2.13 -24.56 1.19
C TYR A 155 1.04 -23.81 1.93
N THR A 156 0.10 -24.53 2.50
CA THR A 156 -1.03 -24.00 3.25
C THR A 156 -1.15 -24.72 4.59
N PRO A 157 -1.86 -24.17 5.59
CA PRO A 157 -2.24 -24.92 6.76
C PRO A 157 -2.93 -26.26 6.38
N VAL A 158 -2.74 -27.28 7.19
CA VAL A 158 -3.28 -28.64 6.96
C VAL A 158 -4.79 -28.60 6.68
N GLY A 159 -5.22 -29.32 5.66
CA GLY A 159 -6.61 -29.40 5.20
C GLY A 159 -7.04 -28.25 4.27
N LYS A 160 -6.16 -27.33 3.90
CA LYS A 160 -6.49 -26.17 3.04
C LYS A 160 -5.71 -26.14 1.72
N ALA A 161 -5.09 -27.21 1.30
CA ALA A 161 -4.25 -27.27 0.09
C ALA A 161 -4.97 -26.78 -1.19
N GLU A 162 -6.27 -27.08 -1.33
CA GLU A 162 -7.09 -26.65 -2.46
C GLU A 162 -7.15 -25.11 -2.61
N GLN A 163 -7.05 -24.35 -1.52
CA GLN A 163 -7.04 -22.88 -1.55
C GLN A 163 -5.75 -22.31 -2.17
N GLY A 164 -4.69 -23.11 -2.23
CA GLY A 164 -3.43 -22.73 -2.86
C GLY A 164 -3.41 -22.84 -4.39
N LYS A 165 -4.43 -23.42 -5.04
CA LYS A 165 -4.42 -23.70 -6.48
C LYS A 165 -4.32 -22.46 -7.35
N PHE A 166 -5.03 -21.39 -7.01
CA PHE A 166 -4.94 -20.13 -7.76
C PHE A 166 -3.52 -19.54 -7.70
N ALA A 167 -2.95 -19.46 -6.51
CA ALA A 167 -1.56 -18.97 -6.34
C ALA A 167 -0.55 -19.85 -7.09
N LEU A 168 -0.76 -21.16 -7.10
CA LEU A 168 0.05 -22.12 -7.84
C LEU A 168 0.02 -21.84 -9.35
N GLU A 169 -1.17 -21.64 -9.90
CA GLU A 169 -1.37 -21.34 -11.33
C GLU A 169 -0.71 -20.01 -11.71
N VAL A 170 -0.91 -18.97 -10.90
CA VAL A 170 -0.31 -17.64 -11.11
C VAL A 170 1.22 -17.75 -11.11
N ALA A 171 1.81 -18.37 -10.09
CA ALA A 171 3.26 -18.50 -9.98
C ALA A 171 3.86 -19.28 -11.17
N ALA A 172 3.19 -20.35 -11.61
CA ALA A 172 3.64 -21.14 -12.77
C ALA A 172 3.61 -20.35 -14.09
N LYS A 173 2.67 -19.40 -14.24
CA LYS A 173 2.57 -18.49 -15.39
C LYS A 173 3.58 -17.33 -15.31
N THR A 174 3.84 -16.84 -14.12
CA THR A 174 4.70 -15.66 -13.87
C THR A 174 6.18 -15.95 -14.18
N LEU A 175 6.70 -17.12 -13.81
CA LEU A 175 8.10 -17.46 -14.03
C LEU A 175 8.53 -17.39 -15.50
N PRO A 176 7.80 -18.01 -16.46
CA PRO A 176 8.10 -17.88 -17.89
C PRO A 176 7.95 -16.44 -18.39
N PHE A 177 6.94 -15.71 -17.91
CA PHE A 177 6.74 -14.30 -18.28
C PHE A 177 7.99 -13.46 -17.94
N TYR A 178 8.50 -13.54 -16.72
CA TYR A 178 9.69 -12.78 -16.32
C TYR A 178 10.95 -13.23 -17.07
N LYS A 179 11.12 -14.52 -17.30
CA LYS A 179 12.22 -15.02 -18.13
C LYS A 179 12.18 -14.43 -19.54
N ASP A 180 11.00 -14.42 -20.17
CA ASP A 180 10.85 -13.91 -21.52
C ASP A 180 10.97 -12.38 -21.55
N TYR A 181 10.43 -11.68 -20.54
CA TYR A 181 10.49 -10.23 -20.44
C TYR A 181 11.91 -9.70 -20.26
N PHE A 182 12.66 -10.28 -19.32
CA PHE A 182 14.02 -9.85 -18.99
C PHE A 182 15.10 -10.62 -19.79
N ASN A 183 14.74 -11.68 -20.45
CA ASN A 183 15.66 -12.65 -21.04
C ASN A 183 16.70 -13.18 -20.03
N VAL A 184 16.26 -13.44 -18.80
CA VAL A 184 17.06 -14.00 -17.70
C VAL A 184 16.27 -15.13 -17.04
N PRO A 185 16.82 -16.36 -16.94
CA PRO A 185 16.10 -17.47 -16.31
C PRO A 185 16.04 -17.31 -14.79
N TYR A 186 15.00 -17.87 -14.19
CA TYR A 186 14.92 -17.98 -12.73
C TYR A 186 16.08 -18.84 -12.20
N PRO A 187 16.86 -18.37 -11.21
CA PRO A 187 18.14 -18.98 -10.87
C PRO A 187 18.05 -20.23 -9.96
N LEU A 188 16.89 -20.51 -9.35
CA LEU A 188 16.72 -21.58 -8.39
C LEU A 188 15.93 -22.76 -8.98
N PRO A 189 16.12 -24.00 -8.46
CA PRO A 189 15.42 -25.19 -8.97
C PRO A 189 13.94 -25.25 -8.55
N LYS A 190 13.56 -24.48 -7.57
CA LYS A 190 12.21 -24.42 -7.00
C LYS A 190 11.81 -23.03 -6.56
N ILE A 191 10.51 -22.83 -6.45
CA ILE A 191 9.90 -21.72 -5.72
C ILE A 191 8.77 -22.27 -4.84
N ASP A 192 8.82 -21.93 -3.55
CA ASP A 192 7.77 -22.27 -2.59
C ASP A 192 7.05 -21.01 -2.14
N LEU A 193 5.74 -20.98 -2.34
CA LEU A 193 4.84 -19.98 -1.77
C LEU A 193 4.28 -20.58 -0.48
N ILE A 194 4.36 -19.87 0.62
CA ILE A 194 3.98 -20.39 1.93
C ILE A 194 2.96 -19.44 2.55
N ALA A 195 1.76 -19.97 2.83
CA ALA A 195 0.72 -19.21 3.53
C ALA A 195 1.08 -19.10 5.01
N ILE A 196 1.84 -18.06 5.35
CA ILE A 196 2.22 -17.71 6.72
C ILE A 196 1.25 -16.63 7.21
N ALA A 197 0.81 -16.75 8.46
CA ALA A 197 -0.15 -15.81 9.04
C ALA A 197 0.39 -14.36 9.12
N ASP A 198 1.73 -14.17 9.12
CA ASP A 198 2.40 -12.90 9.33
C ASP A 198 3.76 -12.84 8.62
N PHE A 199 3.95 -11.94 7.63
CA PHE A 199 5.20 -11.85 6.86
C PHE A 199 5.48 -10.45 6.25
N ALA A 200 6.78 -10.10 6.04
CA ALA A 200 7.29 -8.91 5.35
C ALA A 200 8.58 -9.23 4.54
N ALA A 201 8.94 -8.49 3.48
CA ALA A 201 10.00 -8.87 2.50
C ALA A 201 11.12 -7.84 2.24
N GLY A 202 12.24 -8.19 1.64
CA GLY A 202 13.60 -7.97 1.63
C GLY A 202 14.57 -7.32 0.64
N LYS A 203 15.92 -6.78 0.96
CA LYS A 203 16.79 -5.96 0.05
C LYS A 203 18.28 -5.85 0.29
N GLU A 204 19.01 -5.01 -0.58
CA GLU A 204 20.47 -4.89 -0.64
C GLU A 204 21.08 -3.90 0.38
N TRP A 205 21.34 -2.62 0.07
CA TRP A 205 21.73 -1.58 1.02
C TRP A 205 20.62 -0.52 1.09
N TRP A 206 20.41 0.03 2.25
CA TRP A 206 19.19 0.71 2.59
C TRP A 206 18.98 2.05 1.85
N THR A 207 20.04 2.69 1.37
CA THR A 207 19.94 3.89 0.51
C THR A 207 19.28 3.57 -0.84
N HIS A 208 19.49 2.36 -1.37
CA HIS A 208 18.90 1.90 -2.62
C HIS A 208 17.69 0.98 -2.43
N LEU A 209 17.09 1.04 -1.25
CA LEU A 209 15.89 0.32 -0.85
C LEU A 209 14.78 0.41 -1.91
N TRP A 210 14.52 1.63 -2.36
CA TRP A 210 13.50 1.93 -3.36
C TRP A 210 13.68 1.19 -4.68
N LEU A 211 14.94 0.92 -5.07
CA LEU A 211 15.21 0.29 -6.36
C LEU A 211 14.62 -1.12 -6.45
N ASN A 212 14.71 -1.90 -5.39
CA ASN A 212 14.11 -3.22 -5.34
C ASN A 212 12.60 -3.12 -5.14
N GLU A 213 12.11 -2.32 -4.17
CA GLU A 213 10.69 -2.28 -3.83
C GLU A 213 9.86 -1.54 -4.86
N GLY A 214 10.33 -0.40 -5.32
CA GLY A 214 9.67 0.32 -6.38
C GLY A 214 9.65 -0.51 -7.68
N PHE A 215 10.76 -1.22 -7.96
CA PHE A 215 10.81 -2.10 -9.13
C PHE A 215 9.93 -3.33 -8.96
N ALA A 216 9.99 -4.00 -7.80
CA ALA A 216 9.14 -5.16 -7.52
C ALA A 216 7.66 -4.77 -7.56
N SER A 217 7.29 -3.65 -6.96
CA SER A 217 5.92 -3.12 -6.98
C SER A 217 5.44 -2.77 -8.40
N TRP A 218 6.31 -2.24 -9.25
CA TRP A 218 5.93 -1.96 -10.64
C TRP A 218 5.78 -3.24 -11.47
N ILE A 219 6.73 -4.19 -11.35
CA ILE A 219 6.75 -5.37 -12.20
C ILE A 219 5.63 -6.37 -11.87
N GLU A 220 5.15 -6.40 -10.64
CA GLU A 220 3.98 -7.21 -10.27
C GLU A 220 2.73 -6.74 -11.03
N TYR A 221 2.50 -5.42 -11.13
CA TYR A 221 1.39 -4.87 -11.92
C TYR A 221 1.53 -5.18 -13.40
N LEU A 222 2.74 -5.08 -13.96
CA LEU A 222 2.99 -5.45 -15.35
C LEU A 222 2.68 -6.93 -15.61
N CYS A 223 3.04 -7.81 -14.69
CA CYS A 223 2.76 -9.23 -14.79
C CYS A 223 1.26 -9.53 -14.68
N VAL A 224 0.56 -8.90 -13.75
CA VAL A 224 -0.89 -9.06 -13.58
C VAL A 224 -1.64 -8.55 -14.82
N ASP A 225 -1.26 -7.40 -15.36
CA ASP A 225 -1.83 -6.88 -16.60
C ASP A 225 -1.68 -7.87 -17.78
N HIS A 226 -0.52 -8.51 -17.88
CA HIS A 226 -0.28 -9.55 -18.89
C HIS A 226 -1.12 -10.80 -18.66
N CYS A 227 -1.22 -11.29 -17.42
CA CYS A 227 -1.90 -12.54 -17.08
C CYS A 227 -3.42 -12.40 -16.98
N PHE A 228 -3.92 -11.24 -16.60
CA PHE A 228 -5.31 -10.95 -16.26
C PHE A 228 -5.71 -9.52 -16.69
N PRO A 229 -5.70 -9.24 -18.01
CA PRO A 229 -6.01 -7.90 -18.52
C PRO A 229 -7.40 -7.39 -18.12
N GLU A 230 -8.34 -8.33 -17.86
CA GLU A 230 -9.70 -8.01 -17.40
C GLU A 230 -9.76 -7.36 -16.01
N TYR A 231 -8.66 -7.37 -15.23
CA TYR A 231 -8.62 -6.74 -13.91
C TYR A 231 -8.39 -5.23 -13.98
N ASP A 232 -8.04 -4.71 -15.16
CA ASP A 232 -7.72 -3.26 -15.32
C ASP A 232 -6.74 -2.77 -14.24
N ILE A 233 -5.67 -3.53 -14.06
CA ILE A 233 -4.80 -3.40 -12.90
C ILE A 233 -4.04 -2.08 -12.86
N TRP A 234 -3.77 -1.44 -14.00
CA TRP A 234 -3.10 -0.14 -14.03
C TRP A 234 -3.98 1.00 -13.50
N THR A 235 -5.31 0.93 -13.70
CA THR A 235 -6.24 1.86 -13.04
C THR A 235 -6.23 1.65 -11.53
N GLN A 236 -6.17 0.39 -11.09
CA GLN A 236 -6.02 0.07 -9.67
C GLN A 236 -4.68 0.56 -9.08
N PHE A 237 -3.58 0.46 -9.85
CA PHE A 237 -2.28 1.01 -9.45
C PHE A 237 -2.36 2.51 -9.15
N VAL A 238 -3.03 3.27 -10.02
CA VAL A 238 -3.20 4.72 -9.80
C VAL A 238 -3.95 4.99 -8.51
N SER A 239 -5.03 4.28 -8.24
CA SER A 239 -5.82 4.45 -7.01
C SER A 239 -5.10 4.01 -5.74
N ALA A 240 -4.35 2.89 -5.80
CA ALA A 240 -3.76 2.28 -4.59
C ALA A 240 -2.37 2.83 -4.26
N ASP A 241 -1.54 3.07 -5.27
CA ASP A 241 -0.12 3.41 -5.11
C ASP A 241 0.19 4.86 -5.50
N TYR A 242 -0.15 5.25 -6.73
CA TYR A 242 0.18 6.56 -7.28
C TYR A 242 -0.39 7.71 -6.44
N THR A 243 -1.69 7.67 -6.12
CA THR A 243 -2.34 8.73 -5.33
C THR A 243 -1.82 8.77 -3.90
N ARG A 244 -1.61 7.59 -3.30
CA ARG A 244 -1.05 7.47 -1.94
C ARG A 244 0.36 8.05 -1.85
N ALA A 245 1.21 7.79 -2.85
CA ALA A 245 2.54 8.36 -2.91
C ALA A 245 2.50 9.88 -3.04
N GLN A 246 1.62 10.42 -3.88
CA GLN A 246 1.46 11.86 -4.03
C GLN A 246 0.93 12.55 -2.78
N GLU A 247 0.02 11.93 -2.04
CA GLU A 247 -0.48 12.45 -0.77
C GLU A 247 0.63 12.60 0.26
N LEU A 248 1.48 11.60 0.39
CA LEU A 248 2.60 11.64 1.33
C LEU A 248 3.69 12.62 0.86
N ASP A 249 4.04 12.57 -0.42
CA ASP A 249 5.14 13.36 -0.99
C ASP A 249 4.81 14.86 -1.16
N ALA A 250 3.57 15.26 -0.95
CA ALA A 250 3.14 16.64 -0.89
C ALA A 250 3.36 17.30 0.48
N LEU A 251 3.73 16.53 1.50
CA LEU A 251 3.98 17.01 2.86
C LEU A 251 5.41 17.58 3.00
N ASP A 252 5.60 18.51 3.91
CA ASP A 252 6.92 19.03 4.25
C ASP A 252 7.79 17.99 4.95
N ASN A 253 7.18 17.03 5.64
CA ASN A 253 7.83 15.89 6.29
C ASN A 253 7.92 14.64 5.38
N SER A 254 8.09 14.82 4.09
CA SER A 254 8.45 13.77 3.15
C SER A 254 9.96 13.54 3.13
N HIS A 255 10.44 12.68 2.24
CA HIS A 255 11.87 12.45 2.00
C HIS A 255 12.12 12.11 0.53
N PRO A 256 13.34 12.28 0.02
CA PRO A 256 13.71 11.78 -1.31
C PRO A 256 13.56 10.27 -1.39
N ILE A 257 13.38 9.75 -2.60
CA ILE A 257 13.42 8.29 -2.85
C ILE A 257 14.78 7.71 -2.40
N GLU A 258 15.88 8.36 -2.79
CA GLU A 258 17.23 8.04 -2.32
C GLU A 258 17.53 8.81 -1.04
N VAL A 259 17.54 8.11 0.09
CA VAL A 259 17.80 8.68 1.41
C VAL A 259 18.94 7.92 2.10
N SER A 260 19.90 8.64 2.66
CA SER A 260 20.99 8.03 3.41
C SER A 260 20.48 7.44 4.73
N VAL A 261 20.90 6.23 5.03
CA VAL A 261 20.59 5.51 6.26
C VAL A 261 21.88 5.30 7.05
N GLY A 262 21.93 5.84 8.24
CA GLY A 262 23.08 5.78 9.13
C GLY A 262 23.00 4.69 10.20
N HIS A 263 21.80 4.28 10.58
CA HIS A 263 21.57 3.29 11.64
C HIS A 263 20.44 2.31 11.26
N PRO A 264 20.50 1.02 11.68
CA PRO A 264 19.46 0.04 11.39
C PRO A 264 18.05 0.43 11.81
N SER A 265 17.87 1.19 12.89
CA SER A 265 16.56 1.67 13.34
C SER A 265 15.90 2.67 12.38
N GLU A 266 16.68 3.36 11.54
CA GLU A 266 16.16 4.31 10.55
C GLU A 266 15.61 3.58 9.31
N VAL A 267 16.01 2.32 9.11
CA VAL A 267 15.57 1.53 7.96
C VAL A 267 14.06 1.32 7.98
N ASP A 268 13.49 1.01 9.15
CA ASP A 268 12.05 0.77 9.28
C ASP A 268 11.20 1.99 8.83
N GLU A 269 11.72 3.22 8.95
CA GLU A 269 11.03 4.44 8.55
C GLU A 269 10.94 4.66 7.04
N ILE A 270 11.87 4.08 6.27
CA ILE A 270 11.89 4.22 4.81
C ILE A 270 11.16 3.08 4.08
N PHE A 271 10.60 2.11 4.81
CA PHE A 271 9.62 1.15 4.30
C PHE A 271 8.24 1.80 4.19
N ASP A 272 8.12 2.82 3.39
CA ASP A 272 6.95 3.66 3.28
C ASP A 272 6.45 3.82 1.82
N ALA A 273 5.39 4.61 1.65
CA ALA A 273 4.83 4.87 0.33
C ALA A 273 5.80 5.59 -0.63
N ILE A 274 6.87 6.22 -0.14
CA ILE A 274 7.88 6.83 -1.01
C ILE A 274 8.73 5.75 -1.66
N SER A 275 9.29 4.83 -0.88
CA SER A 275 10.12 3.76 -1.43
C SER A 275 9.34 2.80 -2.32
N TYR A 276 8.12 2.44 -1.95
CA TYR A 276 7.27 1.50 -2.69
C TYR A 276 6.47 2.19 -3.79
N SER A 277 5.55 3.05 -3.42
CA SER A 277 4.52 3.57 -4.32
C SER A 277 5.04 4.70 -5.21
N LYS A 278 5.81 5.66 -4.68
CA LYS A 278 6.51 6.66 -5.53
C LYS A 278 7.58 6.00 -6.37
N GLY A 279 8.36 5.07 -5.79
CA GLY A 279 9.36 4.30 -6.52
C GLY A 279 8.76 3.58 -7.74
N ALA A 280 7.67 2.85 -7.56
CA ALA A 280 6.95 2.17 -8.64
C ALA A 280 6.36 3.14 -9.66
N SER A 281 5.80 4.27 -9.21
CA SER A 281 5.22 5.30 -10.09
C SER A 281 6.28 5.96 -10.98
N VAL A 282 7.45 6.24 -10.42
CA VAL A 282 8.58 6.84 -11.15
C VAL A 282 9.16 5.85 -12.17
N ILE A 283 9.21 4.55 -11.84
CA ILE A 283 9.61 3.51 -12.81
C ILE A 283 8.57 3.37 -13.92
N ARG A 284 7.27 3.45 -13.60
CA ARG A 284 6.20 3.43 -14.60
C ARG A 284 6.33 4.61 -15.58
N MET A 285 6.58 5.81 -15.06
CA MET A 285 6.84 6.99 -15.86
C MET A 285 8.08 6.83 -16.74
N LEU A 286 9.15 6.27 -16.19
CA LEU A 286 10.40 5.99 -16.92
C LEU A 286 10.19 4.98 -18.04
N HIS A 287 9.43 3.92 -17.79
CA HIS A 287 9.09 2.90 -18.78
C HIS A 287 8.34 3.53 -19.98
N ASP A 288 7.33 4.39 -19.73
CA ASP A 288 6.62 5.10 -20.82
C ASP A 288 7.53 6.07 -21.57
N TYR A 289 8.41 6.77 -20.85
CA TYR A 289 9.36 7.71 -21.45
C TYR A 289 10.39 7.03 -22.36
N ILE A 290 10.91 5.89 -21.94
CA ILE A 290 11.89 5.10 -22.70
C ILE A 290 11.23 4.33 -23.85
N GLY A 291 10.08 3.71 -23.57
CA GLY A 291 9.41 2.72 -24.40
C GLY A 291 9.83 1.29 -24.05
N ASP A 292 8.88 0.37 -24.16
CA ASP A 292 9.00 -1.04 -23.71
C ASP A 292 10.23 -1.78 -24.28
N LYS A 293 10.50 -1.60 -25.57
CA LYS A 293 11.61 -2.27 -26.27
C LYS A 293 12.97 -1.92 -25.69
N ASP A 294 13.25 -0.62 -25.54
CA ASP A 294 14.55 -0.15 -25.05
C ASP A 294 14.66 -0.35 -23.55
N PHE A 295 13.54 -0.30 -22.82
CA PHE A 295 13.50 -0.62 -21.40
C PHE A 295 13.87 -2.08 -21.15
N LYS A 296 13.28 -3.04 -21.86
CA LYS A 296 13.63 -4.47 -21.78
C LYS A 296 15.11 -4.71 -22.07
N LYS A 297 15.64 -4.08 -23.12
CA LYS A 297 17.04 -4.18 -23.49
C LYS A 297 17.96 -3.68 -22.37
N GLY A 298 17.68 -2.50 -21.82
CA GLY A 298 18.47 -1.92 -20.73
C GLY A 298 18.39 -2.75 -19.45
N MET A 299 17.22 -3.28 -19.12
CA MET A 299 17.06 -4.18 -17.99
C MET A 299 17.84 -5.48 -18.14
N ASN A 300 17.83 -6.09 -19.33
CA ASN A 300 18.65 -7.28 -19.58
C ASN A 300 20.15 -6.98 -19.42
N MET A 301 20.63 -5.86 -19.93
CA MET A 301 22.01 -5.43 -19.75
C MET A 301 22.37 -5.27 -18.27
N TYR A 302 21.51 -4.60 -17.50
CA TYR A 302 21.68 -4.40 -16.06
C TYR A 302 21.73 -5.72 -15.29
N LEU A 303 20.71 -6.56 -15.45
CA LEU A 303 20.60 -7.84 -14.72
C LEU A 303 21.75 -8.79 -15.07
N THR A 304 22.20 -8.83 -16.31
CA THR A 304 23.34 -9.66 -16.74
C THR A 304 24.66 -9.16 -16.17
N LYS A 305 24.89 -7.84 -16.18
CA LYS A 305 26.13 -7.21 -15.67
C LYS A 305 26.30 -7.40 -14.16
N PHE A 306 25.20 -7.34 -13.41
CA PHE A 306 25.17 -7.35 -11.94
C PHE A 306 24.65 -8.66 -11.32
N GLN A 307 24.53 -9.73 -12.09
CA GLN A 307 24.11 -11.03 -11.59
C GLN A 307 24.97 -11.48 -10.39
N GLN A 308 24.32 -11.76 -9.24
CA GLN A 308 24.96 -12.13 -7.96
C GLN A 308 25.89 -11.05 -7.38
N LYS A 309 25.81 -9.83 -7.90
CA LYS A 309 26.60 -8.68 -7.42
C LYS A 309 25.67 -7.64 -6.78
N ASN A 310 26.28 -6.61 -6.25
CA ASN A 310 25.57 -5.41 -5.81
C ASN A 310 25.56 -4.37 -6.93
N ALA A 311 24.50 -3.58 -6.98
CA ALA A 311 24.34 -2.47 -7.91
C ALA A 311 23.77 -1.24 -7.19
N ALA A 312 24.14 -0.07 -7.68
CA ALA A 312 23.58 1.20 -7.28
C ALA A 312 22.53 1.69 -8.30
N THR A 313 21.80 2.72 -7.94
CA THR A 313 20.81 3.36 -8.82
C THR A 313 21.46 3.84 -10.13
N GLU A 314 22.66 4.40 -10.05
CA GLU A 314 23.41 4.91 -11.21
C GLU A 314 23.75 3.80 -12.21
N ASP A 315 23.99 2.58 -11.77
CA ASP A 315 24.25 1.42 -12.65
C ASP A 315 23.03 1.07 -13.51
N LEU A 316 21.83 1.23 -12.95
CA LEU A 316 20.59 1.06 -13.71
C LEU A 316 20.43 2.17 -14.75
N TRP A 317 20.65 3.43 -14.34
CA TRP A 317 20.57 4.56 -15.29
C TRP A 317 21.54 4.42 -16.45
N GLU A 318 22.79 4.04 -16.20
CA GLU A 318 23.79 3.78 -17.25
C GLU A 318 23.31 2.71 -18.24
N SER A 319 22.75 1.63 -17.74
CA SER A 319 22.26 0.54 -18.60
C SER A 319 21.10 0.97 -19.48
N LEU A 320 20.16 1.75 -18.94
CA LEU A 320 19.01 2.28 -19.66
C LEU A 320 19.40 3.40 -20.64
N GLU A 321 20.38 4.25 -20.32
CA GLU A 321 20.97 5.24 -21.25
C GLU A 321 21.61 4.56 -22.45
N ASN A 322 22.43 3.52 -22.20
CA ASN A 322 23.08 2.75 -23.26
C ASN A 322 22.08 2.04 -24.18
N ALA A 323 20.93 1.64 -23.65
CA ALA A 323 19.89 0.98 -24.44
C ALA A 323 19.04 1.95 -25.28
N SER A 324 18.71 3.12 -24.73
CA SER A 324 17.73 4.06 -25.28
C SER A 324 18.35 5.28 -26.01
N GLY A 325 19.58 5.64 -25.67
CA GLY A 325 20.21 6.88 -26.13
C GLY A 325 19.60 8.15 -25.53
N LYS A 326 18.76 8.04 -24.49
CA LYS A 326 18.12 9.17 -23.80
C LYS A 326 18.87 9.53 -22.53
N PRO A 327 18.79 10.79 -22.04
CA PRO A 327 19.50 11.26 -20.84
C PRO A 327 18.81 10.79 -19.55
N ILE A 328 18.81 9.48 -19.28
CA ILE A 328 18.03 8.87 -18.19
C ILE A 328 18.52 9.33 -16.82
N ALA A 329 19.83 9.34 -16.59
CA ALA A 329 20.39 9.78 -15.30
C ALA A 329 20.01 11.23 -14.97
N ALA A 330 20.11 12.14 -15.95
CA ALA A 330 19.74 13.54 -15.76
C ALA A 330 18.25 13.70 -15.41
N VAL A 331 17.38 13.01 -16.13
CA VAL A 331 15.93 13.03 -15.85
C VAL A 331 15.64 12.43 -14.50
N MET A 332 16.12 11.21 -14.22
CA MET A 332 15.74 10.43 -13.04
C MET A 332 16.32 10.98 -11.75
N ASN A 333 17.50 11.59 -11.76
CA ASN A 333 18.06 12.25 -10.58
C ASN A 333 17.16 13.38 -10.05
N THR A 334 16.40 14.04 -10.92
CA THR A 334 15.42 15.05 -10.47
C THR A 334 14.27 14.44 -9.69
N TRP A 335 13.97 13.15 -9.88
CA TRP A 335 12.89 12.42 -9.23
C TRP A 335 13.33 11.65 -7.99
N THR A 336 14.57 11.14 -7.98
CA THR A 336 15.05 10.24 -6.91
C THR A 336 15.83 10.98 -5.82
N LYS A 337 16.50 12.10 -6.14
CA LYS A 337 17.40 12.82 -5.20
C LYS A 337 16.79 14.04 -4.54
N GLN A 338 15.56 14.40 -4.88
CA GLN A 338 14.81 15.46 -4.20
C GLN A 338 13.40 14.99 -3.84
N MET A 339 12.88 15.49 -2.73
CA MET A 339 11.53 15.18 -2.30
C MET A 339 10.50 16.00 -3.06
N GLY A 340 9.27 15.48 -3.13
CA GLY A 340 8.16 16.17 -3.78
C GLY A 340 8.04 15.87 -5.27
N PHE A 341 7.14 16.58 -5.90
CA PHE A 341 6.80 16.46 -7.32
C PHE A 341 6.19 17.77 -7.82
N PRO A 342 6.15 18.00 -9.14
CA PRO A 342 5.63 19.24 -9.67
C PRO A 342 4.10 19.26 -9.80
N LEU A 343 3.54 20.47 -9.68
CA LEU A 343 2.25 20.87 -10.23
C LEU A 343 2.50 21.50 -11.57
N ILE A 344 1.86 20.99 -12.61
CA ILE A 344 1.88 21.56 -13.95
C ILE A 344 0.61 22.37 -14.16
N TYR A 345 0.75 23.68 -14.28
CA TYR A 345 -0.32 24.56 -14.69
C TYR A 345 -0.35 24.69 -16.21
N VAL A 346 -1.52 24.62 -16.82
CA VAL A 346 -1.69 24.69 -18.27
C VAL A 346 -2.81 25.64 -18.66
N GLU A 347 -2.50 26.52 -19.62
CA GLU A 347 -3.44 27.36 -20.33
C GLU A 347 -3.41 27.03 -21.83
N ALA A 348 -4.53 27.14 -22.48
CA ALA A 348 -4.65 26.89 -23.90
C ALA A 348 -5.20 28.13 -24.66
N GLU A 349 -4.66 28.37 -25.83
CA GLU A 349 -5.13 29.39 -26.74
C GLU A 349 -5.29 28.79 -28.15
N GLN A 350 -6.46 29.00 -28.75
CA GLN A 350 -6.69 28.60 -30.14
C GLN A 350 -6.00 29.59 -31.10
N VAL A 351 -5.14 29.09 -31.95
CA VAL A 351 -4.40 29.87 -32.98
C VAL A 351 -4.72 29.23 -34.32
N GLU A 352 -5.66 29.78 -35.06
CA GLU A 352 -6.17 29.19 -36.31
C GLU A 352 -6.65 27.73 -36.09
N ASP A 353 -6.05 26.77 -36.79
CA ASP A 353 -6.34 25.32 -36.63
C ASP A 353 -5.44 24.63 -35.61
N ASP A 354 -4.63 25.36 -34.85
CA ASP A 354 -3.68 24.84 -33.89
C ASP A 354 -4.05 25.25 -32.47
N ARG A 355 -3.60 24.47 -31.46
CA ARG A 355 -3.74 24.81 -30.06
C ARG A 355 -2.38 25.10 -29.43
N LEU A 356 -2.19 26.35 -29.00
CA LEU A 356 -1.04 26.73 -28.20
C LEU A 356 -1.27 26.42 -26.75
N LEU A 357 -0.37 25.68 -26.12
CA LEU A 357 -0.36 25.40 -24.68
C LEU A 357 0.80 26.16 -24.02
N ARG A 358 0.50 26.87 -22.93
CA ARG A 358 1.48 27.47 -22.04
C ARG A 358 1.54 26.63 -20.78
N LEU A 359 2.69 26.03 -20.51
CA LEU A 359 2.95 25.16 -19.37
C LEU A 359 3.87 25.85 -18.39
N SER A 360 3.61 25.73 -17.10
CA SER A 360 4.55 26.09 -16.05
C SER A 360 4.58 25.01 -14.98
N GLN A 361 5.75 24.80 -14.34
CA GLN A 361 5.90 23.87 -13.22
C GLN A 361 6.27 24.59 -11.94
N ARG A 362 5.72 24.11 -10.83
CA ARG A 362 6.08 24.49 -9.46
C ARG A 362 5.98 23.26 -8.57
N LYS A 363 6.73 23.22 -7.46
CA LYS A 363 6.54 22.15 -6.47
C LYS A 363 5.11 22.17 -5.96
N PHE A 364 4.44 21.01 -5.94
CA PHE A 364 3.16 20.85 -5.30
C PHE A 364 3.36 20.70 -3.79
N CYS A 365 2.65 21.49 -2.99
CA CYS A 365 2.64 21.40 -1.53
C CYS A 365 1.21 21.25 -1.04
N ALA A 366 0.97 20.34 -0.12
CA ALA A 366 -0.34 20.14 0.50
C ALA A 366 -0.82 21.38 1.29
N SER A 367 0.11 22.22 1.73
CA SER A 367 -0.15 23.49 2.45
C SER A 367 -0.54 24.66 1.55
N GLY A 368 -0.50 24.50 0.22
CA GLY A 368 -0.81 25.56 -0.71
C GLY A 368 0.33 25.86 -1.70
N PRO A 369 0.27 26.98 -2.41
CA PRO A 369 1.32 27.35 -3.35
C PRO A 369 2.70 27.41 -2.69
N TYR A 370 3.71 26.86 -3.35
CA TYR A 370 5.09 26.91 -2.87
C TYR A 370 5.55 28.36 -2.64
N VAL A 371 6.08 28.62 -1.47
CA VAL A 371 6.60 29.93 -1.07
C VAL A 371 8.10 29.79 -0.81
N GLY A 372 8.92 30.23 -1.75
CA GLY A 372 10.38 30.20 -1.66
C GLY A 372 11.01 30.74 -2.92
N GLU A 373 12.23 31.27 -2.80
CA GLU A 373 12.98 31.80 -3.96
C GLU A 373 13.52 30.65 -4.84
N ASP A 374 13.94 29.54 -4.21
CA ASP A 374 14.52 28.36 -4.86
C ASP A 374 13.49 27.22 -4.99
N CYS A 375 12.53 27.38 -5.91
CA CYS A 375 11.57 26.30 -6.18
C CYS A 375 12.26 25.12 -6.86
N PRO A 376 12.17 23.89 -6.31
CA PRO A 376 12.68 22.70 -6.95
C PRO A 376 12.09 22.51 -8.36
N GLN A 377 12.92 22.03 -9.28
CA GLN A 377 12.56 21.79 -10.69
C GLN A 377 12.76 20.33 -11.03
N TRP A 378 11.89 19.82 -11.90
CA TRP A 378 11.95 18.45 -12.41
C TRP A 378 12.09 18.45 -13.93
N MET A 379 12.70 17.42 -14.45
CA MET A 379 12.63 17.09 -15.88
C MET A 379 11.41 16.18 -16.07
N VAL A 380 10.33 16.73 -16.60
CA VAL A 380 9.01 16.09 -16.60
C VAL A 380 8.66 15.56 -18.00
N PRO A 381 8.54 14.24 -18.19
CA PRO A 381 7.95 13.67 -19.38
C PRO A 381 6.45 13.99 -19.43
N ILE A 382 6.02 14.82 -20.35
CA ILE A 382 4.62 15.22 -20.51
C ILE A 382 4.05 14.58 -21.77
N THR A 383 2.91 13.91 -21.60
CA THR A 383 2.08 13.39 -22.69
C THR A 383 0.83 14.23 -22.83
N ILE A 384 0.40 14.48 -24.05
CA ILE A 384 -0.75 15.32 -24.37
C ILE A 384 -1.66 14.56 -25.33
N SER A 385 -2.92 14.41 -24.95
CA SER A 385 -3.99 13.78 -25.75
C SER A 385 -5.12 14.76 -26.04
N THR A 386 -5.95 14.42 -27.01
CA THR A 386 -7.12 15.22 -27.43
C THR A 386 -8.35 14.33 -27.58
N SER A 387 -9.52 14.94 -27.72
CA SER A 387 -10.77 14.22 -27.96
C SER A 387 -10.81 13.47 -29.30
N GLU A 388 -9.90 13.76 -30.22
CA GLU A 388 -9.78 13.03 -31.49
C GLU A 388 -9.34 11.57 -31.27
N ASP A 389 -8.35 11.37 -30.39
CA ASP A 389 -7.92 10.04 -29.96
C ASP A 389 -7.56 10.07 -28.45
N PRO A 390 -8.53 9.79 -27.59
CA PRO A 390 -8.33 9.81 -26.13
C PRO A 390 -7.33 8.80 -25.59
N ASN A 391 -7.02 7.76 -26.36
CA ASN A 391 -6.15 6.64 -25.94
C ASN A 391 -4.70 6.77 -26.41
N GLN A 392 -4.39 7.79 -27.23
CA GLN A 392 -3.06 7.99 -27.80
C GLN A 392 -2.54 9.40 -27.51
N ALA A 393 -1.26 9.49 -27.18
CA ALA A 393 -0.61 10.79 -27.08
C ALA A 393 -0.44 11.41 -28.47
N LYS A 394 -1.06 12.57 -28.68
CA LYS A 394 -0.83 13.39 -29.89
C LYS A 394 0.58 13.96 -29.90
N LEU A 395 1.11 14.25 -28.71
CA LEU A 395 2.46 14.78 -28.54
C LEU A 395 3.07 14.29 -27.21
N LYS A 396 4.36 13.99 -27.23
CA LYS A 396 5.19 13.73 -26.04
C LYS A 396 6.36 14.72 -26.02
N VAL A 397 6.55 15.41 -24.90
CA VAL A 397 7.62 16.40 -24.71
C VAL A 397 8.29 16.19 -23.35
N LEU A 398 9.55 16.61 -23.24
CA LEU A 398 10.27 16.67 -21.97
C LEU A 398 10.32 18.13 -21.51
N MET A 399 9.68 18.44 -20.39
CA MET A 399 9.74 19.78 -19.79
C MET A 399 10.93 19.84 -18.83
N ASP A 400 11.98 20.54 -19.26
CA ASP A 400 13.25 20.71 -18.53
C ASP A 400 13.46 22.13 -17.99
N LYS A 401 12.43 22.96 -18.08
CA LYS A 401 12.43 24.38 -17.67
C LYS A 401 11.21 24.72 -16.83
N PRO A 402 11.26 25.84 -16.07
CA PRO A 402 10.08 26.31 -15.30
C PRO A 402 8.85 26.59 -16.15
N GLU A 403 9.05 27.04 -17.40
CA GLU A 403 7.99 27.38 -18.35
C GLU A 403 8.29 26.81 -19.73
N MET A 404 7.25 26.40 -20.44
CA MET A 404 7.35 25.85 -21.78
C MET A 404 6.09 26.16 -22.60
N ASN A 405 6.27 26.52 -23.85
CA ASN A 405 5.19 26.64 -24.84
C ASN A 405 5.21 25.45 -25.79
N VAL A 406 4.02 24.91 -26.07
CA VAL A 406 3.84 23.75 -26.95
C VAL A 406 2.73 24.04 -27.94
N ILE A 407 2.93 23.72 -29.20
CA ILE A 407 1.94 23.88 -30.28
C ILE A 407 1.44 22.49 -30.69
N LEU A 408 0.14 22.25 -30.50
CA LEU A 408 -0.56 21.08 -31.02
C LEU A 408 -1.15 21.43 -32.40
N LYS A 409 -0.70 20.73 -33.42
CA LYS A 409 -1.18 20.90 -34.77
C LYS A 409 -2.54 20.26 -35.00
N ASN A 410 -3.41 20.91 -35.76
CA ASN A 410 -4.71 20.41 -36.20
C ASN A 410 -5.61 20.01 -34.97
N VAL A 411 -5.79 20.93 -34.02
CA VAL A 411 -6.71 20.77 -32.88
C VAL A 411 -7.80 21.82 -33.02
N LYS A 412 -9.03 21.38 -33.29
CA LYS A 412 -10.19 22.24 -33.47
C LYS A 412 -10.68 22.86 -32.16
N PRO A 413 -11.39 24.01 -32.20
CA PRO A 413 -11.87 24.70 -31.00
C PRO A 413 -12.76 23.86 -30.09
N ASP A 414 -13.53 22.91 -30.64
CA ASP A 414 -14.44 22.02 -29.92
C ASP A 414 -13.77 20.79 -29.29
N GLN A 415 -12.49 20.56 -29.61
CA GLN A 415 -11.72 19.45 -29.05
C GLN A 415 -11.12 19.82 -27.70
N TRP A 416 -11.28 18.93 -26.72
CA TRP A 416 -10.57 19.07 -25.46
C TRP A 416 -9.10 18.60 -25.57
N VAL A 417 -8.27 19.13 -24.71
CA VAL A 417 -6.85 18.76 -24.56
C VAL A 417 -6.63 18.31 -23.12
N LYS A 418 -5.95 17.17 -22.95
CA LYS A 418 -5.60 16.60 -21.66
C LYS A 418 -4.10 16.27 -21.57
N LEU A 419 -3.49 16.63 -20.45
CA LEU A 419 -2.13 16.24 -20.08
C LEU A 419 -2.14 14.94 -19.29
N ASN A 420 -0.99 14.28 -19.24
CA ASN A 420 -0.77 13.08 -18.44
C ASN A 420 -1.68 11.91 -18.84
N LEU A 421 -1.63 11.54 -20.11
CA LEU A 421 -2.36 10.39 -20.64
C LEU A 421 -2.08 9.13 -19.79
N GLY A 422 -3.15 8.42 -19.39
CA GLY A 422 -3.05 7.22 -18.58
C GLY A 422 -2.57 7.46 -17.14
N THR A 423 -2.46 8.71 -16.71
CA THR A 423 -1.96 9.08 -15.37
C THR A 423 -0.61 8.40 -15.07
N VAL A 424 0.30 8.45 -16.04
CA VAL A 424 1.62 7.78 -15.98
C VAL A 424 2.69 8.67 -15.35
N GLY A 425 2.68 9.97 -15.66
CA GLY A 425 3.63 10.93 -15.11
C GLY A 425 3.35 11.25 -13.63
N PHE A 426 4.39 11.27 -12.80
CA PHE A 426 4.25 11.52 -11.36
C PHE A 426 4.15 13.02 -11.07
N TYR A 427 3.09 13.66 -11.54
CA TYR A 427 2.78 15.08 -11.32
C TYR A 427 1.29 15.32 -11.28
N ARG A 428 0.87 16.46 -10.72
CA ARG A 428 -0.52 16.91 -10.77
C ARG A 428 -0.68 17.98 -11.85
N THR A 429 -1.86 18.04 -12.43
CA THR A 429 -2.20 19.04 -13.45
C THR A 429 -3.28 19.98 -12.95
N GLN A 430 -3.05 21.28 -13.07
CA GLN A 430 -4.04 22.31 -12.89
C GLN A 430 -4.39 22.91 -14.26
N TYR A 431 -5.61 22.68 -14.70
CA TYR A 431 -6.12 23.26 -15.93
C TYR A 431 -6.70 24.64 -15.68
N SER A 432 -6.58 25.55 -16.65
CA SER A 432 -7.38 26.76 -16.67
C SER A 432 -8.88 26.43 -16.64
N SER A 433 -9.74 27.34 -16.14
CA SER A 433 -11.17 27.08 -16.01
C SER A 433 -11.82 26.67 -17.33
N THR A 434 -11.46 27.30 -18.44
CA THR A 434 -11.99 26.97 -19.77
C THR A 434 -11.55 25.60 -20.26
N MET A 435 -10.34 25.18 -19.98
CA MET A 435 -9.86 23.82 -20.30
C MET A 435 -10.57 22.77 -19.45
N LEU A 436 -10.76 23.02 -18.17
CA LEU A 436 -11.48 22.11 -17.28
C LEU A 436 -12.94 21.93 -17.72
N GLU A 437 -13.64 23.02 -18.03
CA GLU A 437 -15.01 22.97 -18.54
C GLU A 437 -15.11 22.14 -19.82
N SER A 438 -14.15 22.24 -20.72
CA SER A 438 -14.12 21.45 -21.96
C SER A 438 -13.89 19.95 -21.73
N LEU A 439 -13.29 19.54 -20.62
CA LEU A 439 -13.08 18.15 -20.24
C LEU A 439 -14.32 17.46 -19.62
N LEU A 440 -15.25 18.22 -19.05
CA LEU A 440 -16.44 17.66 -18.36
C LEU A 440 -17.31 16.78 -19.26
N PRO A 441 -17.59 17.14 -20.53
CA PRO A 441 -18.29 16.25 -21.44
C PRO A 441 -17.63 14.89 -21.60
N GLY A 442 -16.30 14.86 -21.67
CA GLY A 442 -15.52 13.61 -21.77
C GLY A 442 -15.62 12.70 -20.56
N ILE A 443 -15.94 13.26 -19.37
CA ILE A 443 -16.27 12.50 -18.17
C ILE A 443 -17.68 11.91 -18.29
N ARG A 444 -18.65 12.72 -18.68
CA ARG A 444 -20.08 12.33 -18.74
C ARG A 444 -20.37 11.29 -19.81
N ASP A 445 -19.75 11.41 -20.97
CA ASP A 445 -19.94 10.50 -22.11
C ASP A 445 -18.95 9.32 -22.12
N LEU A 446 -18.06 9.27 -21.12
CA LEU A 446 -17.05 8.23 -20.95
C LEU A 446 -15.99 8.16 -22.08
N SER A 447 -15.84 9.22 -22.89
CA SER A 447 -14.83 9.28 -23.92
C SER A 447 -13.40 9.40 -23.36
N LEU A 448 -13.23 10.00 -22.18
CA LEU A 448 -11.98 9.90 -21.41
C LEU A 448 -11.82 8.49 -20.85
N PRO A 449 -10.63 7.85 -20.96
CA PRO A 449 -10.36 6.56 -20.35
C PRO A 449 -10.56 6.56 -18.81
N PRO A 450 -10.92 5.42 -18.20
CA PRO A 450 -11.17 5.35 -16.75
C PRO A 450 -10.02 5.89 -15.90
N VAL A 451 -8.79 5.51 -16.21
CA VAL A 451 -7.60 5.97 -15.48
C VAL A 451 -7.40 7.49 -15.58
N ASP A 452 -7.79 8.09 -16.70
CA ASP A 452 -7.70 9.55 -16.89
C ASP A 452 -8.82 10.28 -16.15
N ARG A 453 -10.04 9.72 -16.08
CA ARG A 453 -11.13 10.25 -15.24
C ARG A 453 -10.75 10.21 -13.77
N LEU A 454 -10.14 9.10 -13.32
CA LEU A 454 -9.64 8.96 -11.96
C LEU A 454 -8.55 10.00 -11.66
N GLY A 455 -7.54 10.12 -12.51
CA GLY A 455 -6.43 11.06 -12.31
C GLY A 455 -6.89 12.51 -12.25
N LEU A 456 -7.83 12.90 -13.14
CA LEU A 456 -8.40 14.25 -13.15
C LEU A 456 -9.14 14.57 -11.85
N GLN A 457 -10.00 13.67 -11.40
CA GLN A 457 -10.76 13.84 -10.15
C GLN A 457 -9.83 13.91 -8.94
N ASN A 458 -8.81 13.05 -8.87
CA ASN A 458 -7.86 13.04 -7.78
C ASN A 458 -6.99 14.31 -7.74
N ASP A 459 -6.56 14.80 -8.90
CA ASP A 459 -5.86 16.09 -8.99
C ASP A 459 -6.70 17.24 -8.45
N LEU A 460 -7.96 17.35 -8.89
CA LEU A 460 -8.87 18.40 -8.44
C LEU A 460 -9.10 18.37 -6.93
N PHE A 461 -9.32 17.18 -6.38
CA PHE A 461 -9.52 17.02 -4.94
C PHE A 461 -8.29 17.47 -4.13
N SER A 462 -7.09 17.09 -4.59
CA SER A 462 -5.84 17.48 -3.94
C SER A 462 -5.55 18.98 -4.06
N LEU A 463 -5.88 19.59 -5.20
CA LEU A 463 -5.80 21.05 -5.39
C LEU A 463 -6.75 21.81 -4.45
N ALA A 464 -7.97 21.29 -4.24
CA ALA A 464 -8.92 21.87 -3.30
C ALA A 464 -8.45 21.73 -1.85
N ARG A 465 -7.92 20.57 -1.47
CA ARG A 465 -7.35 20.35 -0.13
C ARG A 465 -6.21 21.32 0.16
N ALA A 466 -5.36 21.58 -0.83
CA ALA A 466 -4.27 22.55 -0.74
C ALA A 466 -4.72 24.02 -0.82
N GLY A 467 -6.01 24.29 -1.10
CA GLY A 467 -6.53 25.66 -1.23
C GLY A 467 -6.16 26.36 -2.54
N ILE A 468 -5.73 25.62 -3.55
CA ILE A 468 -5.43 26.17 -4.87
C ILE A 468 -6.70 26.41 -5.67
N ILE A 469 -7.70 25.53 -5.51
CA ILE A 469 -9.05 25.69 -6.04
C ILE A 469 -10.09 25.53 -4.92
N SER A 470 -11.34 25.97 -5.15
CA SER A 470 -12.41 25.79 -4.19
C SER A 470 -12.89 24.33 -4.12
N THR A 471 -13.18 23.82 -2.92
CA THR A 471 -13.80 22.50 -2.73
C THR A 471 -15.18 22.42 -3.39
N VAL A 472 -15.90 23.52 -3.50
CA VAL A 472 -17.20 23.58 -4.21
C VAL A 472 -17.05 23.20 -5.69
N GLU A 473 -15.99 23.62 -6.35
CA GLU A 473 -15.72 23.23 -7.75
C GLU A 473 -15.51 21.72 -7.90
N VAL A 474 -14.85 21.10 -6.93
CA VAL A 474 -14.68 19.64 -6.90
C VAL A 474 -16.01 18.92 -6.72
N LEU A 475 -16.87 19.39 -5.80
CA LEU A 475 -18.21 18.81 -5.60
C LEU A 475 -19.05 18.89 -6.89
N LYS A 476 -18.98 20.01 -7.62
CA LYS A 476 -19.67 20.16 -8.92
C LYS A 476 -19.12 19.17 -9.96
N VAL A 477 -17.82 18.98 -10.03
CA VAL A 477 -17.21 18.02 -10.97
C VAL A 477 -17.59 16.58 -10.60
N MET A 478 -17.70 16.24 -9.32
CA MET A 478 -18.14 14.90 -8.88
C MET A 478 -19.54 14.55 -9.43
N GLU A 479 -20.43 15.52 -9.61
CA GLU A 479 -21.74 15.29 -10.23
C GLU A 479 -21.65 14.89 -11.72
N ALA A 480 -20.54 15.16 -12.40
CA ALA A 480 -20.31 14.72 -13.78
C ALA A 480 -20.08 13.19 -13.89
N PHE A 481 -19.78 12.51 -12.79
CA PHE A 481 -19.54 11.05 -12.76
C PHE A 481 -20.82 10.21 -12.66
N VAL A 482 -22.00 10.77 -12.91
CA VAL A 482 -23.29 10.08 -12.80
C VAL A 482 -23.36 8.80 -13.64
N ASN A 483 -22.67 8.74 -14.78
CA ASN A 483 -22.66 7.59 -15.69
C ASN A 483 -21.45 6.65 -15.45
N GLU A 484 -20.63 6.91 -14.47
CA GLU A 484 -19.39 6.15 -14.23
C GLU A 484 -19.67 4.67 -13.97
N PRO A 485 -19.10 3.75 -14.78
CA PRO A 485 -19.27 2.31 -14.57
C PRO A 485 -18.08 1.66 -13.85
N ASN A 486 -16.93 2.31 -13.77
CA ASN A 486 -15.66 1.69 -13.34
C ASN A 486 -15.53 1.65 -11.82
N TYR A 487 -15.26 0.45 -11.29
CA TYR A 487 -15.04 0.23 -9.85
C TYR A 487 -13.94 1.11 -9.27
N THR A 488 -12.80 1.19 -9.93
CA THR A 488 -11.63 1.88 -9.38
C THR A 488 -11.83 3.39 -9.32
N VAL A 489 -12.52 3.95 -10.33
CA VAL A 489 -12.91 5.37 -10.32
C VAL A 489 -13.85 5.66 -9.15
N TRP A 490 -14.87 4.82 -8.93
CA TRP A 490 -15.75 4.93 -7.76
C TRP A 490 -15.04 4.75 -6.43
N SER A 491 -14.02 3.86 -6.38
CA SER A 491 -13.20 3.66 -5.19
C SER A 491 -12.47 4.94 -4.79
N ASP A 492 -11.85 5.63 -5.74
CA ASP A 492 -11.16 6.91 -5.51
C ASP A 492 -12.14 8.02 -5.10
N LEU A 493 -13.25 8.18 -5.83
CA LEU A 493 -14.32 9.10 -5.45
C LEU A 493 -14.82 8.84 -4.02
N SER A 494 -15.01 7.57 -3.68
CA SER A 494 -15.44 7.12 -2.37
C SER A 494 -14.45 7.47 -1.26
N CYS A 495 -13.13 7.30 -1.52
CA CYS A 495 -12.08 7.68 -0.59
C CYS A 495 -12.07 9.20 -0.36
N ASN A 496 -12.14 9.98 -1.42
CA ASN A 496 -12.12 11.45 -1.37
C ASN A 496 -13.35 12.01 -0.63
N LEU A 497 -14.56 11.49 -0.92
CA LEU A 497 -15.77 11.85 -0.17
C LEU A 497 -15.68 11.38 1.29
N GLY A 498 -15.02 10.26 1.56
CA GLY A 498 -14.77 9.79 2.93
C GLY A 498 -13.87 10.73 3.73
N ILE A 499 -12.81 11.24 3.12
CA ILE A 499 -11.92 12.26 3.72
C ILE A 499 -12.72 13.54 4.01
N LEU A 500 -13.51 14.02 3.04
CA LEU A 500 -14.33 15.21 3.20
C LEU A 500 -15.40 15.00 4.28
N SER A 501 -16.06 13.87 4.32
CA SER A 501 -17.04 13.53 5.38
C SER A 501 -16.40 13.50 6.76
N THR A 502 -15.20 12.96 6.87
CA THR A 502 -14.43 12.94 8.13
C THR A 502 -14.09 14.37 8.58
N LEU A 503 -13.64 15.21 7.64
CA LEU A 503 -13.37 16.63 7.90
C LEU A 503 -14.62 17.35 8.38
N LEU A 504 -15.73 17.21 7.65
CA LEU A 504 -17.01 17.90 7.95
C LEU A 504 -17.73 17.29 9.16
N SER A 505 -17.31 16.15 9.69
CA SER A 505 -17.81 15.62 10.96
C SER A 505 -17.53 16.53 12.17
N HIS A 506 -16.67 17.52 11.98
CA HIS A 506 -16.37 18.56 12.98
C HIS A 506 -17.35 19.76 12.92
N THR A 507 -18.26 19.80 11.93
CA THR A 507 -19.25 20.85 11.72
C THR A 507 -20.63 20.46 12.24
N ASP A 508 -21.54 21.42 12.30
CA ASP A 508 -22.95 21.24 12.65
C ASP A 508 -23.83 20.87 11.45
N PHE A 509 -23.30 20.93 10.21
CA PHE A 509 -23.98 20.55 8.98
C PHE A 509 -23.50 19.20 8.40
N TYR A 510 -23.03 18.31 9.22
CA TYR A 510 -22.55 16.98 8.80
C TYR A 510 -23.63 16.16 8.06
N GLU A 511 -24.88 16.30 8.43
CA GLU A 511 -25.98 15.57 7.79
C GLU A 511 -26.17 15.97 6.31
N GLU A 512 -25.93 17.23 5.96
CA GLU A 512 -26.06 17.71 4.58
C GLU A 512 -25.02 17.05 3.66
N ILE A 513 -23.80 16.80 4.13
CA ILE A 513 -22.83 16.05 3.33
C ILE A 513 -23.21 14.57 3.22
N GLN A 514 -23.85 13.97 4.23
CA GLN A 514 -24.37 12.61 4.13
C GLN A 514 -25.51 12.53 3.09
N GLU A 515 -26.37 13.53 2.99
CA GLU A 515 -27.36 13.62 1.91
C GLU A 515 -26.69 13.72 0.53
N PHE A 516 -25.65 14.55 0.39
CA PHE A 516 -24.87 14.62 -0.85
C PHE A 516 -24.27 13.27 -1.23
N VAL A 517 -23.70 12.54 -0.29
CA VAL A 517 -23.16 11.19 -0.52
C VAL A 517 -24.25 10.24 -0.99
N LYS A 518 -25.43 10.25 -0.36
CA LYS A 518 -26.58 9.44 -0.79
C LYS A 518 -26.99 9.76 -2.22
N ASP A 519 -27.08 11.02 -2.57
CA ASP A 519 -27.49 11.46 -3.91
C ASP A 519 -26.48 11.04 -4.99
N VAL A 520 -25.18 11.13 -4.69
CA VAL A 520 -24.10 10.72 -5.62
C VAL A 520 -24.09 9.20 -5.85
N PHE A 521 -24.30 8.40 -4.79
CA PHE A 521 -24.21 6.94 -4.88
C PHE A 521 -25.54 6.24 -5.20
N SER A 522 -26.70 6.89 -5.05
CA SER A 522 -28.00 6.24 -5.28
C SER A 522 -28.18 5.75 -6.72
N PRO A 523 -27.86 6.52 -7.78
CA PRO A 523 -28.04 6.03 -9.15
C PRO A 523 -27.26 4.77 -9.46
N ILE A 524 -26.00 4.69 -9.05
CA ILE A 524 -25.19 3.49 -9.24
C ILE A 524 -25.68 2.35 -8.35
N GLY A 525 -26.13 2.63 -7.13
CA GLY A 525 -26.71 1.65 -6.23
C GLY A 525 -27.97 0.99 -6.79
N GLU A 526 -28.87 1.77 -7.37
CA GLU A 526 -30.07 1.27 -8.04
C GLU A 526 -29.75 0.44 -9.27
N ARG A 527 -28.77 0.87 -10.07
CA ARG A 527 -28.31 0.15 -11.27
C ARG A 527 -27.72 -1.23 -10.91
N LEU A 528 -26.90 -1.32 -9.88
CA LEU A 528 -26.26 -2.56 -9.45
C LEU A 528 -27.20 -3.48 -8.68
N GLY A 529 -28.01 -2.94 -7.79
CA GLY A 529 -28.81 -3.73 -6.86
C GLY A 529 -27.97 -4.54 -5.86
N TRP A 530 -28.63 -5.50 -5.23
CA TRP A 530 -28.01 -6.36 -4.21
C TRP A 530 -27.45 -7.66 -4.73
N ASP A 531 -27.99 -8.18 -5.80
CA ASP A 531 -27.68 -9.52 -6.34
C ASP A 531 -26.94 -9.42 -7.67
N PRO A 532 -25.96 -10.30 -7.92
CA PRO A 532 -25.25 -10.33 -9.20
C PRO A 532 -26.19 -10.54 -10.39
N LYS A 533 -25.90 -9.86 -11.50
CA LYS A 533 -26.63 -9.97 -12.75
C LYS A 533 -25.84 -10.81 -13.77
N PRO A 534 -26.50 -11.50 -14.71
CA PRO A 534 -25.82 -12.21 -15.78
C PRO A 534 -24.86 -11.31 -16.56
N GLY A 535 -23.65 -11.79 -16.82
CA GLY A 535 -22.62 -11.05 -17.56
C GLY A 535 -21.74 -10.13 -16.72
N GLU A 536 -21.99 -10.01 -15.40
CA GLU A 536 -21.11 -9.26 -14.49
C GLU A 536 -19.78 -9.97 -14.24
N GLY A 537 -18.72 -9.17 -14.14
CA GLY A 537 -17.37 -9.63 -13.81
C GLY A 537 -17.02 -9.44 -12.33
N HIS A 538 -15.76 -9.72 -12.00
CA HIS A 538 -15.21 -9.58 -10.65
C HIS A 538 -15.29 -8.13 -10.12
N LEU A 539 -15.00 -7.15 -10.97
CA LEU A 539 -15.03 -5.73 -10.57
C LEU A 539 -16.44 -5.23 -10.25
N ASP A 540 -17.48 -5.79 -10.87
CA ASP A 540 -18.86 -5.46 -10.54
C ASP A 540 -19.24 -5.88 -9.12
N ALA A 541 -18.77 -7.05 -8.68
CA ALA A 541 -18.97 -7.52 -7.30
C ALA A 541 -18.30 -6.58 -6.28
N LEU A 542 -17.08 -6.14 -6.56
CA LEU A 542 -16.37 -5.16 -5.72
C LEU A 542 -17.09 -3.81 -5.69
N LEU A 543 -17.56 -3.34 -6.84
CA LEU A 543 -18.31 -2.09 -6.95
C LEU A 543 -19.62 -2.14 -6.16
N ARG A 544 -20.35 -3.25 -6.24
CA ARG A 544 -21.58 -3.45 -5.46
C ARG A 544 -21.34 -3.33 -3.97
N GLY A 545 -20.31 -4.01 -3.45
CA GLY A 545 -19.93 -3.94 -2.03
C GLY A 545 -19.55 -2.52 -1.60
N LEU A 546 -18.76 -1.81 -2.42
CA LEU A 546 -18.39 -0.42 -2.18
C LEU A 546 -19.58 0.51 -2.09
N VAL A 547 -20.46 0.48 -3.09
CA VAL A 547 -21.62 1.36 -3.22
C VAL A 547 -22.64 1.11 -2.10
N LEU A 548 -22.98 -0.15 -1.84
CA LEU A 548 -23.89 -0.52 -0.76
C LEU A 548 -23.33 -0.14 0.61
N GLY A 549 -22.04 -0.31 0.82
CA GLY A 549 -21.36 0.12 2.05
C GLY A 549 -21.45 1.63 2.26
N LYS A 550 -21.25 2.43 1.22
CA LYS A 550 -21.38 3.91 1.29
C LYS A 550 -22.80 4.36 1.56
N LEU A 551 -23.76 3.80 0.85
CA LEU A 551 -25.19 4.10 1.06
C LEU A 551 -25.64 3.67 2.47
N GLY A 552 -25.26 2.48 2.94
CA GLY A 552 -25.57 2.02 4.27
C GLY A 552 -24.95 2.89 5.36
N LYS A 553 -23.66 3.23 5.21
CA LYS A 553 -22.95 4.12 6.14
C LYS A 553 -23.59 5.51 6.21
N ALA A 554 -24.10 6.04 5.08
CA ALA A 554 -24.78 7.31 5.00
C ALA A 554 -26.24 7.28 5.49
N GLY A 555 -26.78 6.11 5.85
CA GLY A 555 -28.14 5.96 6.37
C GLY A 555 -29.21 5.91 5.28
N HIS A 556 -28.89 5.49 4.06
CA HIS A 556 -29.86 5.31 2.99
C HIS A 556 -30.91 4.27 3.39
N LYS A 557 -32.17 4.67 3.48
CA LYS A 557 -33.25 3.92 4.14
C LYS A 557 -33.43 2.50 3.59
N THR A 558 -33.61 2.36 2.30
CA THR A 558 -33.85 1.05 1.67
C THR A 558 -32.63 0.13 1.76
N THR A 559 -31.42 0.69 1.66
CA THR A 559 -30.17 -0.06 1.84
C THR A 559 -30.03 -0.57 3.27
N LEU A 560 -30.37 0.24 4.26
CA LEU A 560 -30.32 -0.14 5.67
C LEU A 560 -31.34 -1.24 5.99
N GLU A 561 -32.55 -1.13 5.51
CA GLU A 561 -33.61 -2.13 5.70
C GLU A 561 -33.20 -3.49 5.10
N GLU A 562 -32.70 -3.51 3.88
CA GLU A 562 -32.26 -4.74 3.22
C GLU A 562 -30.99 -5.33 3.86
N ALA A 563 -30.06 -4.49 4.29
CA ALA A 563 -28.88 -4.95 5.02
C ALA A 563 -29.26 -5.66 6.32
N ARG A 564 -30.21 -5.10 7.08
CA ARG A 564 -30.73 -5.72 8.31
C ARG A 564 -31.41 -7.06 8.04
N ARG A 565 -32.21 -7.13 6.98
CA ARG A 565 -32.88 -8.38 6.59
C ARG A 565 -31.85 -9.47 6.25
N ARG A 566 -30.90 -9.15 5.39
CA ARG A 566 -29.84 -10.11 4.95
C ARG A 566 -28.91 -10.52 6.11
N PHE A 567 -28.60 -9.60 7.00
CA PHE A 567 -27.83 -9.90 8.20
C PHE A 567 -28.56 -10.90 9.12
N LYS A 568 -29.85 -10.68 9.35
CA LYS A 568 -30.69 -11.60 10.13
C LYS A 568 -30.71 -12.99 9.52
N ASP A 569 -30.96 -13.11 8.21
CA ASP A 569 -30.98 -14.39 7.52
C ASP A 569 -29.61 -15.10 7.57
N HIS A 570 -28.52 -14.34 7.48
CA HIS A 570 -27.16 -14.88 7.61
C HIS A 570 -26.90 -15.44 9.02
N VAL A 571 -27.24 -14.71 10.06
CA VAL A 571 -27.05 -15.11 11.46
C VAL A 571 -27.92 -16.33 11.80
N GLU A 572 -29.13 -16.40 11.28
CA GLU A 572 -30.06 -17.53 11.45
C GLU A 572 -29.73 -18.73 10.56
N GLY A 573 -28.73 -18.63 9.69
CA GLY A 573 -28.33 -19.69 8.76
C GLY A 573 -29.32 -19.96 7.61
N LYS A 574 -30.28 -19.06 7.41
CA LYS A 574 -31.28 -19.18 6.32
C LYS A 574 -30.68 -18.90 4.95
N GLN A 575 -29.91 -17.83 4.85
CA GLN A 575 -29.19 -17.42 3.65
C GLN A 575 -27.85 -16.81 4.02
N ILE A 576 -26.78 -17.49 3.67
CA ILE A 576 -25.42 -17.02 3.97
C ILE A 576 -25.04 -15.89 3.01
N LEU A 577 -24.54 -14.79 3.56
CA LEU A 577 -24.01 -13.67 2.80
C LEU A 577 -22.79 -14.10 1.96
N SER A 578 -22.76 -13.68 0.70
CA SER A 578 -21.55 -13.77 -0.10
C SER A 578 -20.41 -12.97 0.55
N ALA A 579 -19.16 -13.39 0.34
CA ALA A 579 -17.98 -12.72 0.92
C ALA A 579 -17.94 -11.22 0.60
N ASP A 580 -18.31 -10.84 -0.63
CA ASP A 580 -18.30 -9.45 -1.10
C ASP A 580 -19.30 -8.53 -0.39
N LEU A 581 -20.39 -9.09 0.14
CA LEU A 581 -21.43 -8.33 0.86
C LEU A 581 -21.27 -8.33 2.39
N ARG A 582 -20.41 -9.16 2.94
CA ARG A 582 -20.27 -9.24 4.42
C ARG A 582 -19.82 -7.93 5.02
N SER A 583 -18.69 -7.37 4.57
CA SER A 583 -18.20 -6.09 5.11
C SER A 583 -19.19 -4.96 5.01
N PRO A 584 -19.81 -4.65 3.87
CA PRO A 584 -20.79 -3.57 3.78
C PRO A 584 -22.04 -3.81 4.64
N VAL A 585 -22.53 -5.05 4.73
CA VAL A 585 -23.69 -5.39 5.59
C VAL A 585 -23.32 -5.25 7.06
N TYR A 586 -22.19 -5.83 7.50
CA TYR A 586 -21.71 -5.76 8.89
C TYR A 586 -21.52 -4.32 9.34
N LEU A 587 -20.84 -3.51 8.51
CA LEU A 587 -20.63 -2.09 8.77
C LEU A 587 -21.95 -1.33 8.95
N THR A 588 -22.91 -1.56 8.04
CA THR A 588 -24.21 -0.89 8.04
C THR A 588 -25.02 -1.23 9.30
N VAL A 589 -25.12 -2.51 9.63
CA VAL A 589 -25.93 -2.94 10.79
C VAL A 589 -25.28 -2.54 12.13
N LEU A 590 -23.95 -2.51 12.22
CA LEU A 590 -23.24 -2.03 13.40
C LEU A 590 -23.42 -0.54 13.63
N LYS A 591 -23.26 0.27 12.55
CA LYS A 591 -23.38 1.72 12.65
C LYS A 591 -24.74 2.17 13.12
N HIS A 592 -25.79 1.48 12.67
CA HIS A 592 -27.21 1.81 12.96
C HIS A 592 -27.85 0.83 13.95
N GLY A 593 -27.04 0.02 14.64
CA GLY A 593 -27.46 -0.98 15.60
C GLY A 593 -27.19 -0.59 17.05
N ASP A 594 -27.48 -1.51 17.94
CA ASP A 594 -27.33 -1.41 19.38
C ASP A 594 -26.34 -2.46 19.94
N GLY A 595 -26.31 -2.63 21.27
CA GLY A 595 -25.47 -3.60 21.94
C GLY A 595 -25.76 -5.05 21.53
N THR A 596 -27.00 -5.36 21.16
CA THR A 596 -27.38 -6.71 20.68
C THR A 596 -26.68 -7.02 19.37
N THR A 597 -26.63 -6.07 18.44
CA THR A 597 -25.91 -6.22 17.17
C THR A 597 -24.42 -6.46 17.40
N LEU A 598 -23.80 -5.69 18.29
CA LEU A 598 -22.39 -5.88 18.64
C LEU A 598 -22.13 -7.26 19.24
N ASP A 599 -22.98 -7.73 20.13
CA ASP A 599 -22.85 -9.06 20.75
C ASP A 599 -22.93 -10.18 19.71
N ILE A 600 -23.84 -10.05 18.74
CA ILE A 600 -23.94 -10.99 17.62
C ILE A 600 -22.66 -10.99 16.80
N MET A 601 -22.09 -9.82 16.49
CA MET A 601 -20.85 -9.71 15.74
C MET A 601 -19.66 -10.32 16.47
N LEU A 602 -19.54 -10.12 17.78
CA LEU A 602 -18.50 -10.75 18.61
C LEU A 602 -18.67 -12.27 18.66
N LYS A 603 -19.90 -12.76 18.67
CA LYS A 603 -20.19 -14.20 18.58
C LYS A 603 -19.78 -14.77 17.22
N LEU A 604 -20.09 -14.08 16.13
CA LEU A 604 -19.64 -14.48 14.77
C LEU A 604 -18.12 -14.50 14.67
N HIS A 605 -17.43 -13.53 15.27
CA HIS A 605 -15.97 -13.51 15.34
C HIS A 605 -15.42 -14.75 16.04
N LYS A 606 -15.99 -15.11 17.18
CA LYS A 606 -15.56 -16.29 17.95
C LYS A 606 -15.81 -17.60 17.20
N GLN A 607 -16.90 -17.68 16.44
CA GLN A 607 -17.29 -18.87 15.67
C GLN A 607 -16.58 -18.99 14.32
N ALA A 608 -15.94 -17.91 13.84
CA ALA A 608 -15.26 -17.93 12.55
C ALA A 608 -14.06 -18.89 12.57
N ASP A 609 -14.04 -19.80 11.60
CA ASP A 609 -12.98 -20.80 11.41
C ASP A 609 -11.81 -20.27 10.57
N MET A 610 -12.02 -19.17 9.85
CA MET A 610 -11.01 -18.52 9.02
C MET A 610 -10.59 -17.17 9.61
N GLN A 611 -9.28 -16.96 9.68
CA GLN A 611 -8.72 -15.69 10.16
C GLN A 611 -9.15 -14.49 9.29
N GLU A 612 -9.34 -14.70 8.01
CA GLU A 612 -9.86 -13.67 7.10
C GLU A 612 -11.23 -13.13 7.55
N GLU A 613 -12.14 -14.02 7.98
CA GLU A 613 -13.44 -13.60 8.50
C GLU A 613 -13.33 -12.88 9.84
N LYS A 614 -12.43 -13.34 10.72
CA LYS A 614 -12.12 -12.61 11.97
C LYS A 614 -11.63 -11.21 11.69
N ASN A 615 -10.66 -11.06 10.78
CA ASN A 615 -10.12 -9.76 10.37
C ASN A 615 -11.20 -8.86 9.75
N ARG A 616 -12.10 -9.43 8.95
CA ARG A 616 -13.23 -8.70 8.36
C ARG A 616 -14.13 -8.11 9.44
N ILE A 617 -14.47 -8.89 10.45
CA ILE A 617 -15.30 -8.45 11.57
C ILE A 617 -14.55 -7.39 12.39
N GLU A 618 -13.30 -7.63 12.75
CA GLU A 618 -12.47 -6.72 13.53
C GLU A 618 -12.39 -5.31 12.91
N ARG A 619 -12.30 -5.22 11.60
CA ARG A 619 -12.23 -3.93 10.88
C ARG A 619 -13.52 -3.12 10.96
N VAL A 620 -14.67 -3.75 11.14
CA VAL A 620 -15.97 -3.07 11.15
C VAL A 620 -16.51 -2.81 12.56
N LEU A 621 -15.97 -3.44 13.61
CA LEU A 621 -16.45 -3.28 15.00
C LEU A 621 -16.46 -1.82 15.44
N GLY A 622 -15.52 -1.02 14.96
CA GLY A 622 -15.44 0.42 15.26
C GLY A 622 -16.54 1.29 14.68
N ALA A 623 -17.42 0.74 13.83
CA ALA A 623 -18.55 1.48 13.27
C ALA A 623 -19.64 1.80 14.30
N THR A 624 -19.66 1.13 15.44
CA THR A 624 -20.60 1.44 16.53
C THR A 624 -20.43 2.87 17.03
N LEU A 625 -21.55 3.54 17.38
CA LEU A 625 -21.57 4.98 17.70
C LEU A 625 -21.73 5.26 19.21
N SER A 626 -22.32 4.35 19.97
CA SER A 626 -22.54 4.51 21.41
C SER A 626 -21.21 4.54 22.16
N PRO A 627 -20.97 5.51 23.08
CA PRO A 627 -19.77 5.57 23.90
C PRO A 627 -19.46 4.28 24.65
N GLU A 628 -20.49 3.62 25.20
CA GLU A 628 -20.34 2.36 25.94
C GLU A 628 -19.88 1.22 25.00
N LEU A 629 -20.46 1.14 23.80
CA LEU A 629 -20.10 0.12 22.82
C LEU A 629 -18.70 0.36 22.25
N ILE A 630 -18.31 1.61 22.04
CA ILE A 630 -16.95 1.99 21.64
C ILE A 630 -15.94 1.50 22.69
N GLN A 631 -16.19 1.71 23.98
CA GLN A 631 -15.31 1.23 25.05
C GLN A 631 -15.23 -0.31 25.08
N LYS A 632 -16.35 -0.98 24.81
CA LYS A 632 -16.38 -2.44 24.72
C LYS A 632 -15.51 -2.95 23.57
N VAL A 633 -15.54 -2.31 22.41
CA VAL A 633 -14.70 -2.64 21.26
C VAL A 633 -13.22 -2.39 21.55
N LEU A 634 -12.88 -1.26 22.19
CA LEU A 634 -11.50 -0.95 22.57
C LEU A 634 -10.95 -1.95 23.60
N THR A 635 -11.75 -2.37 24.57
CA THR A 635 -11.37 -3.42 25.52
C THR A 635 -11.16 -4.76 24.81
N PHE A 636 -12.02 -5.10 23.86
CA PHE A 636 -11.88 -6.30 23.03
C PHE A 636 -10.58 -6.29 22.22
N ALA A 637 -10.13 -5.13 21.73
CA ALA A 637 -8.91 -5.00 20.95
C ALA A 637 -7.64 -5.49 21.65
N LEU A 638 -7.57 -5.40 22.99
CA LEU A 638 -6.46 -5.89 23.82
C LEU A 638 -6.69 -7.27 24.41
N SER A 639 -7.85 -7.91 24.16
CA SER A 639 -8.15 -9.23 24.64
C SER A 639 -7.35 -10.33 23.92
N GLU A 640 -7.30 -11.52 24.49
CA GLU A 640 -6.66 -12.70 23.89
C GLU A 640 -7.38 -13.20 22.63
N GLU A 641 -8.60 -12.74 22.37
CA GLU A 641 -9.37 -13.11 21.17
C GLU A 641 -8.89 -12.39 19.89
N VAL A 642 -8.15 -11.28 20.06
CA VAL A 642 -7.56 -10.50 18.95
C VAL A 642 -6.06 -10.74 18.93
N ARG A 643 -5.53 -11.10 17.76
CA ARG A 643 -4.08 -11.25 17.60
C ARG A 643 -3.39 -9.90 17.80
N PRO A 644 -2.19 -9.87 18.42
CA PRO A 644 -1.49 -8.61 18.67
C PRO A 644 -1.36 -7.70 17.44
N GLN A 645 -1.06 -8.25 16.26
CA GLN A 645 -0.98 -7.47 15.02
C GLN A 645 -2.31 -6.88 14.55
N ASP A 646 -3.43 -7.52 14.89
CA ASP A 646 -4.77 -7.08 14.46
C ASP A 646 -5.39 -6.04 15.40
N THR A 647 -4.89 -5.93 16.62
CA THR A 647 -5.27 -4.89 17.60
C THR A 647 -5.22 -3.49 16.99
N VAL A 648 -4.18 -3.21 16.20
CA VAL A 648 -4.01 -1.92 15.51
C VAL A 648 -5.18 -1.62 14.58
N SER A 649 -5.69 -2.63 13.88
CA SER A 649 -6.84 -2.47 12.96
C SER A 649 -8.15 -2.23 13.71
N VAL A 650 -8.35 -2.87 14.86
CA VAL A 650 -9.54 -2.66 15.70
C VAL A 650 -9.57 -1.22 16.25
N ILE A 651 -8.44 -0.75 16.82
CA ILE A 651 -8.33 0.62 17.33
C ILE A 651 -8.49 1.64 16.20
N GLY A 652 -7.84 1.40 15.05
CA GLY A 652 -7.98 2.24 13.87
C GLY A 652 -9.41 2.29 13.33
N GLY A 653 -10.14 1.18 13.36
CA GLY A 653 -11.55 1.11 13.00
C GLY A 653 -12.44 1.97 13.91
N VAL A 654 -12.15 2.01 15.20
CA VAL A 654 -12.83 2.91 16.15
C VAL A 654 -12.53 4.38 15.83
N ALA A 655 -11.27 4.72 15.60
CA ALA A 655 -10.86 6.09 15.26
C ALA A 655 -11.49 6.58 13.96
N GLY A 656 -11.61 5.73 12.96
CA GLY A 656 -12.24 6.04 11.67
C GLY A 656 -13.78 5.99 11.68
N GLY A 657 -14.38 5.40 12.71
CA GLY A 657 -15.84 5.15 12.76
C GLY A 657 -16.68 6.40 13.01
N SER A 658 -16.21 7.30 13.87
CA SER A 658 -16.90 8.54 14.23
C SER A 658 -15.97 9.57 14.88
N LYS A 659 -16.43 10.83 14.95
CA LYS A 659 -15.74 11.88 15.72
C LYS A 659 -15.53 11.48 17.19
N HIS A 660 -16.54 10.85 17.78
CA HIS A 660 -16.47 10.38 19.18
C HIS A 660 -15.49 9.19 19.30
N GLY A 661 -15.56 8.23 18.38
CA GLY A 661 -14.63 7.09 18.31
C GLY A 661 -13.16 7.54 18.19
N ARG A 662 -12.88 8.58 17.41
CA ARG A 662 -11.53 9.13 17.25
C ARG A 662 -10.97 9.66 18.57
N LYS A 663 -11.77 10.42 19.32
CA LYS A 663 -11.38 10.89 20.66
C LYS A 663 -11.18 9.74 21.65
N ALA A 664 -12.08 8.75 21.63
CA ALA A 664 -12.01 7.59 22.50
C ALA A 664 -10.78 6.72 22.19
N ALA A 665 -10.47 6.49 20.91
CA ALA A 665 -9.28 5.75 20.49
C ALA A 665 -7.98 6.44 20.93
N TRP A 666 -7.88 7.74 20.72
CA TRP A 666 -6.70 8.51 21.15
C TRP A 666 -6.52 8.48 22.67
N LYS A 667 -7.61 8.66 23.44
CA LYS A 667 -7.57 8.51 24.89
C LYS A 667 -7.10 7.11 25.29
N PHE A 668 -7.67 6.06 24.67
CA PHE A 668 -7.32 4.68 24.95
C PHE A 668 -5.84 4.38 24.69
N ILE A 669 -5.27 4.90 23.61
CA ILE A 669 -3.84 4.76 23.30
C ILE A 669 -2.99 5.42 24.38
N LYS A 670 -3.33 6.64 24.80
CA LYS A 670 -2.60 7.32 25.87
C LYS A 670 -2.65 6.55 27.19
N ASP A 671 -3.83 6.04 27.55
CA ASP A 671 -4.04 5.29 28.80
C ASP A 671 -3.32 3.92 28.80
N ASN A 672 -3.08 3.33 27.63
CA ASN A 672 -2.44 2.01 27.47
C ASN A 672 -1.09 2.09 26.73
N TRP A 673 -0.46 3.26 26.71
CA TRP A 673 0.73 3.49 25.88
C TRP A 673 1.89 2.54 26.19
N GLU A 674 2.16 2.29 27.46
CA GLU A 674 3.26 1.38 27.85
C GLU A 674 3.09 -0.01 27.26
N GLU A 675 1.89 -0.59 27.34
CA GLU A 675 1.59 -1.90 26.79
C GLU A 675 1.70 -1.90 25.25
N LEU A 676 1.09 -0.91 24.58
CA LEU A 676 1.09 -0.80 23.13
C LEU A 676 2.50 -0.55 22.59
N TYR A 677 3.27 0.29 23.23
CA TYR A 677 4.65 0.56 22.86
C TYR A 677 5.51 -0.71 23.04
N ASN A 678 5.39 -1.42 24.15
CA ASN A 678 6.13 -2.67 24.37
C ASN A 678 5.78 -3.76 23.34
N ARG A 679 4.53 -3.79 22.85
CA ARG A 679 4.11 -4.73 21.80
C ARG A 679 4.70 -4.39 20.44
N TYR A 680 4.78 -3.11 20.07
CA TYR A 680 5.00 -2.67 18.68
C TYR A 680 6.25 -1.86 18.44
N GLN A 681 7.04 -1.55 19.48
CA GLN A 681 8.29 -0.80 19.32
C GLN A 681 9.25 -1.48 18.34
N GLY A 682 9.91 -0.69 17.50
CA GLY A 682 10.86 -1.20 16.51
C GLY A 682 10.23 -1.91 15.33
N GLY A 683 8.94 -1.65 15.02
CA GLY A 683 8.25 -2.18 13.85
C GLY A 683 7.29 -1.17 13.22
N PHE A 684 6.80 -1.46 12.02
CA PHE A 684 5.86 -0.60 11.30
C PHE A 684 4.48 -0.46 11.98
N LEU A 685 4.10 -1.39 12.85
CA LEU A 685 2.80 -1.38 13.51
C LEU A 685 2.60 -0.19 14.46
N ILE A 686 3.66 0.27 15.11
CA ILE A 686 3.56 1.47 15.97
C ILE A 686 3.24 2.73 15.15
N SER A 687 3.90 2.90 14.00
CA SER A 687 3.63 4.01 13.07
C SER A 687 2.20 3.94 12.52
N ARG A 688 1.74 2.74 12.16
CA ARG A 688 0.37 2.52 11.68
C ARG A 688 -0.67 2.82 12.76
N LEU A 689 -0.45 2.38 14.00
CA LEU A 689 -1.33 2.66 15.14
C LEU A 689 -1.49 4.17 15.35
N ILE A 690 -0.39 4.89 15.41
CA ILE A 690 -0.38 6.34 15.59
C ILE A 690 -1.13 7.02 14.44
N LYS A 691 -0.77 6.71 13.20
CA LYS A 691 -1.38 7.32 12.01
C LYS A 691 -2.90 7.16 12.00
N LEU A 692 -3.40 5.93 12.10
CA LEU A 692 -4.83 5.64 12.05
C LEU A 692 -5.64 6.33 13.16
N SER A 693 -5.01 6.60 14.28
CA SER A 693 -5.70 7.11 15.47
C SER A 693 -5.76 8.64 15.54
N VAL A 694 -4.79 9.35 14.96
CA VAL A 694 -4.72 10.82 15.13
C VAL A 694 -4.83 11.63 13.84
N GLU A 695 -4.52 11.06 12.67
CA GLU A 695 -4.45 11.78 11.40
C GLU A 695 -5.79 12.46 11.01
N GLY A 696 -6.91 11.92 11.44
CA GLY A 696 -8.25 12.45 11.13
C GLY A 696 -8.72 13.62 12.00
N PHE A 697 -7.93 14.11 12.95
CA PHE A 697 -8.25 15.34 13.67
C PHE A 697 -8.14 16.57 12.76
N ALA A 698 -8.93 17.61 13.06
CA ALA A 698 -9.01 18.83 12.26
C ALA A 698 -9.05 20.11 13.14
N VAL A 699 -8.35 20.08 14.26
CA VAL A 699 -8.26 21.20 15.20
C VAL A 699 -6.78 21.42 15.57
N ASP A 700 -6.28 22.63 15.42
CA ASP A 700 -4.86 22.99 15.68
C ASP A 700 -4.37 22.51 17.05
N LYS A 701 -5.20 22.66 18.10
CA LYS A 701 -4.90 22.20 19.46
C LYS A 701 -4.52 20.71 19.51
N MET A 702 -5.11 19.88 18.65
CA MET A 702 -4.84 18.45 18.65
C MET A 702 -3.44 18.14 18.13
N ALA A 703 -2.93 18.88 17.15
CA ALA A 703 -1.55 18.75 16.70
C ALA A 703 -0.56 19.01 17.83
N GLY A 704 -0.81 20.07 18.62
CA GLY A 704 -0.03 20.39 19.82
C GLY A 704 -0.11 19.30 20.90
N GLU A 705 -1.30 18.73 21.14
CA GLU A 705 -1.49 17.66 22.11
C GLU A 705 -0.75 16.37 21.70
N VAL A 706 -0.83 15.98 20.44
CA VAL A 706 -0.12 14.81 19.89
C VAL A 706 1.40 15.00 20.02
N LYS A 707 1.90 16.16 19.61
CA LYS A 707 3.32 16.49 19.74
C LYS A 707 3.80 16.42 21.19
N ALA A 708 3.11 17.10 22.11
CA ALA A 708 3.46 17.12 23.53
C ALA A 708 3.43 15.71 24.17
N PHE A 709 2.49 14.87 23.76
CA PHE A 709 2.44 13.49 24.23
C PHE A 709 3.71 12.70 23.84
N PHE A 710 4.12 12.77 22.58
CA PHE A 710 5.30 12.04 22.11
C PHE A 710 6.64 12.66 22.51
N GLU A 711 6.69 13.94 22.90
CA GLU A 711 7.84 14.53 23.59
C GLU A 711 8.08 13.88 24.97
N SER A 712 7.01 13.51 25.67
CA SER A 712 7.07 12.81 26.97
C SER A 712 7.09 11.28 26.88
N HIS A 713 6.67 10.72 25.74
CA HIS A 713 6.61 9.29 25.46
C HIS A 713 7.25 9.00 24.10
N PRO A 714 8.58 9.07 23.98
CA PRO A 714 9.27 8.94 22.70
C PRO A 714 9.01 7.61 21.99
N ALA A 715 8.79 7.68 20.69
CA ALA A 715 8.68 6.55 19.79
C ALA A 715 9.63 6.74 18.59
N PRO A 716 10.94 6.50 18.75
CA PRO A 716 11.96 6.84 17.75
C PRO A 716 11.71 6.24 16.37
N SER A 717 11.22 5.00 16.30
CA SER A 717 10.89 4.32 15.04
C SER A 717 9.66 4.88 14.32
N ALA A 718 8.93 5.80 14.93
CA ALA A 718 7.72 6.42 14.38
C ALA A 718 7.80 7.95 14.33
N GLU A 719 8.96 8.55 14.56
CA GLU A 719 9.08 10.00 14.69
C GLU A 719 8.63 10.76 13.44
N ARG A 720 9.04 10.28 12.26
CA ARG A 720 8.60 10.88 10.99
C ARG A 720 7.08 10.77 10.81
N THR A 721 6.50 9.63 11.16
CA THR A 721 5.04 9.43 11.10
C THR A 721 4.31 10.40 12.04
N ILE A 722 4.83 10.64 13.25
CA ILE A 722 4.27 11.60 14.19
C ILE A 722 4.29 13.02 13.59
N GLN A 723 5.40 13.43 12.99
CA GLN A 723 5.54 14.74 12.33
C GLN A 723 4.53 14.87 11.17
N GLN A 724 4.40 13.86 10.33
CA GLN A 724 3.42 13.83 9.23
C GLN A 724 1.97 13.89 9.75
N CYS A 725 1.64 13.19 10.83
CA CYS A 725 0.32 13.28 11.44
C CYS A 725 0.01 14.69 11.97
N CYS A 726 0.95 15.32 12.65
CA CYS A 726 0.78 16.69 13.13
C CYS A 726 0.57 17.66 11.96
N GLU A 727 1.34 17.52 10.89
CA GLU A 727 1.18 18.29 9.65
C GLU A 727 -0.21 18.08 9.05
N ASN A 728 -0.68 16.83 8.91
CA ASN A 728 -2.01 16.53 8.38
C ASN A 728 -3.15 17.10 9.23
N ILE A 729 -3.03 17.10 10.55
CA ILE A 729 -4.01 17.71 11.45
C ILE A 729 -4.11 19.22 11.17
N LEU A 730 -2.97 19.91 11.02
CA LEU A 730 -2.94 21.34 10.71
C LEU A 730 -3.51 21.65 9.32
N LEU A 731 -3.21 20.81 8.31
CA LEU A 731 -3.78 20.92 6.98
C LEU A 731 -5.30 20.74 6.99
N ASN A 732 -5.79 19.76 7.73
CA ASN A 732 -7.24 19.53 7.90
C ASN A 732 -7.91 20.73 8.58
N ALA A 733 -7.31 21.29 9.62
CA ALA A 733 -7.83 22.47 10.32
C ALA A 733 -7.89 23.69 9.39
N ALA A 734 -6.84 23.92 8.61
CA ALA A 734 -6.77 25.00 7.63
C ALA A 734 -7.83 24.84 6.52
N TRP A 735 -7.99 23.63 6.01
CA TRP A 735 -8.99 23.30 4.99
C TRP A 735 -10.41 23.55 5.50
N LEU A 736 -10.73 23.03 6.68
CA LEU A 736 -12.03 23.20 7.31
C LEU A 736 -12.35 24.71 7.53
N LYS A 737 -11.39 25.45 8.06
CA LYS A 737 -11.53 26.89 8.31
C LYS A 737 -11.74 27.70 7.04
N ARG A 738 -11.10 27.31 5.94
CA ARG A 738 -11.16 28.01 4.66
C ARG A 738 -12.49 27.75 3.92
N ASP A 739 -12.91 26.48 3.85
CA ASP A 739 -13.94 26.04 2.90
C ASP A 739 -15.26 25.63 3.54
N ALA A 740 -15.35 25.46 4.87
CA ALA A 740 -16.56 24.94 5.52
C ALA A 740 -17.82 25.74 5.16
N GLU A 741 -17.76 27.07 5.24
CA GLU A 741 -18.92 27.94 4.96
C GLU A 741 -19.36 27.85 3.48
N SER A 742 -18.43 27.91 2.55
CA SER A 742 -18.75 27.81 1.12
C SER A 742 -19.34 26.44 0.75
N ILE A 743 -18.84 25.36 1.36
CA ILE A 743 -19.39 24.01 1.21
C ILE A 743 -20.82 23.97 1.74
N HIS A 744 -21.05 24.49 2.94
CA HIS A 744 -22.40 24.54 3.55
C HIS A 744 -23.41 25.30 2.67
N GLN A 745 -23.04 26.48 2.19
CA GLN A 745 -23.87 27.27 1.29
C GLN A 745 -24.20 26.52 0.00
N TYR A 746 -23.23 25.87 -0.60
CA TYR A 746 -23.43 25.04 -1.80
C TYR A 746 -24.40 23.88 -1.54
N LEU A 747 -24.24 23.14 -0.45
CA LEU A 747 -25.13 22.03 -0.09
C LEU A 747 -26.57 22.49 0.15
N LEU A 748 -26.79 23.65 0.79
CA LEU A 748 -28.10 24.25 0.99
C LEU A 748 -28.75 24.69 -0.33
N GLN A 749 -27.99 25.33 -1.22
CA GLN A 749 -28.51 25.76 -2.55
C GLN A 749 -28.88 24.55 -3.40
N ARG A 750 -28.09 23.51 -3.39
CA ARG A 750 -28.37 22.26 -4.09
C ARG A 750 -29.66 21.58 -3.60
N LYS A 751 -29.91 21.60 -2.31
CA LYS A 751 -31.14 21.07 -1.71
C LYS A 751 -32.39 21.86 -2.11
N ALA A 752 -32.23 23.17 -2.26
CA ALA A 752 -33.35 24.06 -2.70
C ALA A 752 -33.64 23.94 -4.19
N SER A 753 -32.66 23.58 -5.01
CA SER A 753 -32.79 23.42 -6.47
C SER A 753 -32.14 22.12 -6.89
N PRO A 754 -32.75 20.95 -6.67
CA PRO A 754 -32.14 19.68 -7.06
C PRO A 754 -31.85 19.66 -8.56
N PRO A 755 -30.77 19.05 -9.00
CA PRO A 755 -30.44 18.93 -10.41
C PRO A 755 -31.63 18.33 -11.17
N THR A 756 -32.01 18.93 -12.26
CA THR A 756 -32.97 18.35 -13.20
C THR A 756 -32.36 17.04 -13.73
N ALA A 757 -33.08 15.94 -13.54
CA ALA A 757 -32.66 14.56 -13.90
C ALA A 757 -32.28 14.43 -15.39
#